data_aa2b386e74c058cae37e839a9772c796
#
_entry.id   aa2b386e74c058cae37e839a9772c796
#
_cell.length_a   1.000
_cell.length_b   1.000
_cell.length_c   1.000
_cell.angle_alpha   90.00
_cell.angle_beta   90.00
_cell.angle_gamma   90.00
#
_symmetry.space_group_name_H-M   'P 1'
#
loop_
_entity.id
_entity.type
_entity.pdbx_description
1 polymer ?
#
loop_
_entity_poly.entity_id
_entity_poly.type
_entity_poly.pdbx_seq_one_letter_code
_entity_poly.pdbx_strand_id
1 'polypeptide(L)'
;MDNQLKQFAQSSQLAGGNASYVEDLYEQYLVSPDSVDPKWKTYFDGFKGREAGDIPHSAVISHIADAAKDALKAGTGNGAGDERERNVGRLITAYRSRGHLDARLDPLGLAAPVNTPDLGLPFHSLSDADLNSEFSTGGVGGQPRMKLRDLLARLKATYTGSIGAEFMHISEVEQRQWIYKKLEAAGGNYQLDADTQRRTLERLTAAEGLERYLHTKYVGQKRFSLEGGDSLIPMMDTIIRNAGKDGVKDVVIGMAHRGRLNVLVNTLGKNPRKLFDEFEGKFEHDEHASAGDVKYHMGFSADVATDGGPVHLALAFNPSHLEIADPVVAGSVRSRQERRKDTARKQVMPILIHGDAAFSGQGVVMELFQMSQARGFAVGGTVHIVVNNQVGFTTSNPLDTRSTRYATDVAKMIAAPVLHVNGDDPEAVVFAAQLAFEFRQKFAKDVVIDLMCYRRWGHNEADEPAITQPLMYQVIRKHPTTREMYAEQLEKAGVIAAGAGKAMVDAYREKLDAGEVTTELAKVEKTPPSSPLFVDWPKLLEGKLSDPVSTKVEKNKLVELAKLINTIPDEVQLHSRVAKVYDDRRKMAAGEIPGDWGFAENLAYATLLDEGHALRLVGQDVGRGTFTHRHAILHDQKTDNYYMPLRQLVDSPEKATVIDSLLSEEAVMAYEYGFSTTDPNTLCIWEGQFGDFANGAQVVIDQFIAAGEAKWGRISGLTLLLPHGYEGQGPEHSSARLERFLQLCALENMLVVVPSTPAQAFHMLRRQQHLTTRKPLVVMSPKSLLRHKLAVSSLDELANGEFQHLIGDANADAKKVKRVVLCSGKVYYDLLEDQTKRGQDDVAIIRVEQLYPFPRALLAAELKKYGKATDVVWTQEEPQNQGAWYQIRHHLQFCLADGQNLHYAGRARSASPAAGHMADHVREQQQLVADALVNPFNDTFAE
;
A
#
# COMPACT_ATOMS: atom_id res chain seq x y z
N MET A 1 -37.00 12.20 3.40
CA MET A 1 -35.85 11.74 4.19
C MET A 1 -35.32 12.75 5.20
N ASP A 2 -35.44 14.05 4.97
CA ASP A 2 -34.89 15.10 5.88
C ASP A 2 -35.56 15.17 7.29
N ASN A 3 -36.80 14.74 7.42
CA ASN A 3 -37.52 14.85 8.69
C ASN A 3 -37.21 13.69 9.67
N GLN A 4 -36.85 12.53 9.17
CA GLN A 4 -36.48 11.36 10.00
C GLN A 4 -35.07 11.48 10.60
N LEU A 5 -34.10 12.02 9.86
CA LEU A 5 -32.73 12.24 10.36
C LEU A 5 -32.68 13.33 11.45
N LYS A 6 -33.49 14.39 11.33
CA LYS A 6 -33.63 15.41 12.40
C LYS A 6 -34.29 14.86 13.66
N GLN A 7 -35.22 13.92 13.52
CA GLN A 7 -35.88 13.25 14.65
C GLN A 7 -34.93 12.24 15.33
N PHE A 8 -34.10 11.52 14.57
CA PHE A 8 -33.07 10.65 15.13
C PHE A 8 -32.00 11.45 15.90
N ALA A 9 -31.59 12.61 15.40
CA ALA A 9 -30.62 13.47 16.08
C ALA A 9 -31.16 14.04 17.41
N GLN A 10 -32.47 14.23 17.52
CA GLN A 10 -33.13 14.69 18.75
C GLN A 10 -33.37 13.55 19.76
N SER A 11 -33.49 12.30 19.30
CA SER A 11 -33.67 11.13 20.18
C SER A 11 -32.31 10.58 20.70
N SER A 12 -31.19 10.96 20.12
CA SER A 12 -29.87 10.44 20.47
C SER A 12 -29.35 10.86 21.86
N GLN A 13 -29.99 11.84 22.51
CA GLN A 13 -29.62 12.25 23.88
C GLN A 13 -30.08 11.24 24.95
N LEU A 14 -30.90 10.24 24.60
CA LEU A 14 -31.43 9.23 25.50
C LEU A 14 -30.96 7.80 25.16
N ALA A 15 -30.08 7.66 24.14
CA ALA A 15 -29.51 6.37 23.76
C ALA A 15 -28.35 6.02 24.73
N GLY A 16 -28.49 4.98 25.49
CA GLY A 16 -27.50 4.49 26.46
C GLY A 16 -28.14 3.60 27.51
N GLY A 17 -27.42 3.28 28.57
CA GLY A 17 -27.85 2.40 29.67
C GLY A 17 -29.15 2.76 30.40
N ASN A 18 -29.81 3.88 30.07
CA ASN A 18 -31.05 4.34 30.66
C ASN A 18 -32.27 4.19 29.70
N ALA A 19 -32.10 3.58 28.55
CA ALA A 19 -33.19 3.48 27.57
C ALA A 19 -34.41 2.74 28.11
N SER A 20 -34.23 1.63 28.81
CA SER A 20 -35.30 0.86 29.45
C SER A 20 -36.04 1.66 30.54
N TYR A 21 -35.33 2.45 31.33
CA TYR A 21 -35.91 3.30 32.36
C TYR A 21 -36.79 4.42 31.76
N VAL A 22 -36.35 4.99 30.67
CA VAL A 22 -37.13 6.05 29.98
C VAL A 22 -38.36 5.46 29.27
N GLU A 23 -38.25 4.24 28.75
CA GLU A 23 -39.32 3.49 28.14
C GLU A 23 -40.42 3.15 29.18
N ASP A 24 -40.06 2.68 30.37
CA ASP A 24 -40.96 2.44 31.50
C ASP A 24 -41.68 3.70 31.93
N LEU A 25 -41.03 4.85 31.99
CA LEU A 25 -41.65 6.15 32.28
C LEU A 25 -42.59 6.59 31.17
N TYR A 26 -42.26 6.33 29.91
CA TYR A 26 -43.14 6.67 28.79
C TYR A 26 -44.40 5.80 28.77
N GLU A 27 -44.30 4.52 29.07
CA GLU A 27 -45.46 3.66 29.24
C GLU A 27 -46.39 4.11 30.40
N GLN A 28 -45.79 4.50 31.54
CA GLN A 28 -46.60 5.09 32.65
C GLN A 28 -47.27 6.37 32.20
N TYR A 29 -46.64 7.22 31.46
CA TYR A 29 -47.19 8.43 30.88
C TYR A 29 -48.33 8.12 29.89
N LEU A 30 -48.22 7.11 29.06
CA LEU A 30 -49.28 6.70 28.12
C LEU A 30 -50.51 6.18 28.84
N VAL A 31 -50.40 5.53 30.01
CA VAL A 31 -51.50 5.08 30.85
C VAL A 31 -52.10 6.23 31.62
N SER A 32 -51.30 7.11 32.22
CA SER A 32 -51.74 8.29 32.96
C SER A 32 -50.67 9.38 32.89
N PRO A 33 -50.89 10.46 32.12
CA PRO A 33 -49.89 11.54 31.98
C PRO A 33 -49.46 12.21 33.28
N ASP A 34 -50.23 12.11 34.34
CA ASP A 34 -49.95 12.69 35.66
C ASP A 34 -49.21 11.73 36.59
N SER A 35 -48.92 10.51 36.14
CA SER A 35 -48.18 9.52 36.94
C SER A 35 -46.66 9.69 36.88
N VAL A 36 -46.12 10.54 36.01
CA VAL A 36 -44.69 10.81 35.84
C VAL A 36 -44.32 12.21 36.35
N ASP A 37 -43.03 12.39 36.68
CA ASP A 37 -42.51 13.70 37.12
C ASP A 37 -42.84 14.79 36.09
N PRO A 38 -43.18 16.02 36.51
CA PRO A 38 -43.52 17.13 35.61
C PRO A 38 -42.54 17.42 34.50
N LYS A 39 -41.24 17.14 34.71
CA LYS A 39 -40.22 17.30 33.69
C LYS A 39 -40.37 16.25 32.58
N TRP A 40 -40.65 15.01 32.95
CA TRP A 40 -40.87 13.93 31.99
C TRP A 40 -42.22 14.11 31.28
N LYS A 41 -43.22 14.57 31.99
CA LYS A 41 -44.51 14.92 31.37
C LYS A 41 -44.34 15.97 30.28
N THR A 42 -43.66 17.07 30.57
CA THR A 42 -43.37 18.13 29.59
C THR A 42 -42.60 17.60 28.38
N TYR A 43 -41.65 16.71 28.61
CA TYR A 43 -40.89 16.08 27.56
C TYR A 43 -41.71 15.18 26.66
N PHE A 44 -42.54 14.31 27.24
CA PHE A 44 -43.43 13.41 26.50
C PHE A 44 -44.62 14.14 25.85
N ASP A 45 -45.08 15.23 26.42
CA ASP A 45 -46.11 16.09 25.78
C ASP A 45 -45.61 16.67 24.45
N GLY A 46 -44.31 16.85 24.28
CA GLY A 46 -43.68 17.26 23.03
C GLY A 46 -43.83 16.23 21.89
N PHE A 47 -44.22 14.99 22.18
CA PHE A 47 -44.51 13.95 21.18
C PHE A 47 -45.97 13.91 20.74
N LYS A 48 -46.87 14.66 21.40
CA LYS A 48 -48.30 14.79 21.05
C LYS A 48 -48.48 15.64 19.78
N GLY A 49 -48.38 15.03 18.64
CA GLY A 49 -48.53 15.71 17.35
C GLY A 49 -48.61 14.75 16.17
N ARG A 50 -48.78 13.46 16.43
CA ARG A 50 -48.88 12.43 15.38
C ARG A 50 -50.30 11.86 15.32
N GLU A 51 -50.81 11.70 14.09
CA GLU A 51 -52.19 11.25 13.78
C GLU A 51 -52.53 9.79 14.18
N ALA A 52 -51.69 9.07 14.86
CA ALA A 52 -51.99 7.77 15.45
C ALA A 52 -51.57 7.80 16.91
N GLY A 53 -52.51 7.64 17.83
CA GLY A 53 -52.24 7.51 19.26
C GLY A 53 -51.26 6.39 19.50
N ASP A 54 -50.15 6.70 20.18
CA ASP A 54 -49.14 5.70 20.57
C ASP A 54 -49.70 4.77 21.65
N ILE A 55 -49.37 3.50 21.63
CA ILE A 55 -49.86 2.48 22.56
C ILE A 55 -48.69 1.91 23.38
N PRO A 56 -48.93 1.50 24.64
CA PRO A 56 -47.87 0.92 25.47
C PRO A 56 -47.19 -0.27 24.76
N HIS A 57 -45.88 -0.21 24.63
CA HIS A 57 -45.10 -1.26 23.99
C HIS A 57 -45.18 -2.61 24.72
N SER A 58 -45.31 -2.60 26.04
CA SER A 58 -45.55 -3.80 26.85
C SER A 58 -46.86 -4.51 26.44
N ALA A 59 -47.90 -3.79 26.06
CA ALA A 59 -49.14 -4.37 25.53
C ALA A 59 -48.95 -5.00 24.16
N VAL A 60 -48.14 -4.38 23.28
CA VAL A 60 -47.78 -4.91 21.97
C VAL A 60 -46.91 -6.15 22.11
N ILE A 61 -45.94 -6.13 23.00
CA ILE A 61 -45.05 -7.26 23.30
C ILE A 61 -45.87 -8.43 23.87
N SER A 62 -46.82 -8.14 24.79
CA SER A 62 -47.72 -9.16 25.33
C SER A 62 -48.63 -9.75 24.25
N HIS A 63 -49.17 -8.92 23.37
CA HIS A 63 -50.02 -9.40 22.26
C HIS A 63 -49.23 -10.24 21.24
N ILE A 64 -48.00 -9.87 20.96
CA ILE A 64 -47.08 -10.67 20.11
C ILE A 64 -46.70 -11.98 20.81
N ALA A 65 -46.43 -11.95 22.11
CA ALA A 65 -46.15 -13.14 22.90
C ALA A 65 -47.34 -14.11 22.98
N ASP A 66 -48.52 -13.59 23.13
CA ASP A 66 -49.75 -14.38 23.16
C ASP A 66 -50.15 -14.87 21.75
N ALA A 67 -49.95 -14.05 20.71
CA ALA A 67 -50.10 -14.51 19.32
C ALA A 67 -49.05 -15.59 18.96
N ALA A 68 -47.84 -15.48 19.48
CA ALA A 68 -46.80 -16.50 19.33
C ALA A 68 -47.16 -17.78 20.10
N LYS A 69 -47.76 -17.69 21.31
CA LYS A 69 -48.25 -18.86 22.06
C LYS A 69 -49.47 -19.52 21.37
N ASP A 70 -50.32 -18.72 20.79
CA ASP A 70 -51.48 -19.26 20.06
C ASP A 70 -51.11 -19.82 18.69
N ALA A 71 -50.08 -19.25 18.01
CA ALA A 71 -49.48 -19.84 16.84
C ALA A 71 -48.74 -21.16 17.17
N LEU A 72 -48.12 -21.26 18.34
CA LEU A 72 -47.55 -22.49 18.86
C LEU A 72 -48.63 -23.54 19.21
N LYS A 73 -49.81 -23.12 19.70
CA LYS A 73 -50.94 -24.03 19.96
C LYS A 73 -51.68 -24.43 18.69
N ALA A 74 -51.81 -23.55 17.70
CA ALA A 74 -52.41 -23.89 16.41
C ALA A 74 -51.52 -24.80 15.54
N GLY A 75 -50.27 -24.94 15.88
CA GLY A 75 -49.25 -25.76 15.17
C GLY A 75 -49.21 -27.24 15.55
N THR A 76 -50.17 -27.76 16.31
CA THR A 76 -50.24 -29.19 16.72
C THR A 76 -50.83 -30.11 15.64
N GLY A 77 -50.38 -29.98 14.40
CA GLY A 77 -50.75 -30.86 13.31
C GLY A 77 -49.69 -30.90 12.22
N ASN A 78 -48.41 -31.12 12.54
CA ASN A 78 -47.20 -31.54 11.79
C ASN A 78 -45.90 -30.97 12.39
N GLY A 79 -45.92 -30.46 13.61
CA GLY A 79 -44.85 -29.69 14.22
C GLY A 79 -43.51 -30.41 14.38
N ALA A 80 -43.48 -31.69 14.55
CA ALA A 80 -42.24 -32.48 14.73
C ALA A 80 -41.44 -32.61 13.43
N GLY A 81 -42.12 -32.66 12.27
CA GLY A 81 -41.45 -32.73 10.96
C GLY A 81 -40.82 -31.39 10.59
N ASP A 82 -41.50 -30.29 10.86
CA ASP A 82 -41.05 -28.93 10.55
C ASP A 82 -39.88 -28.50 11.48
N GLU A 83 -39.86 -28.92 12.75
CA GLU A 83 -38.78 -28.66 13.68
C GLU A 83 -37.51 -29.40 13.29
N ARG A 84 -37.59 -30.65 12.89
CA ARG A 84 -36.41 -31.41 12.40
C ARG A 84 -35.85 -30.83 11.12
N GLU A 85 -36.68 -30.38 10.18
CA GLU A 85 -36.24 -29.66 8.97
C GLU A 85 -35.43 -28.42 9.34
N ARG A 86 -35.94 -27.59 10.28
CA ARG A 86 -35.19 -26.42 10.77
C ARG A 86 -33.88 -26.78 11.43
N ASN A 87 -33.83 -27.86 12.19
CA ASN A 87 -32.62 -28.33 12.88
C ASN A 87 -31.57 -28.85 11.88
N VAL A 88 -31.95 -29.53 10.80
CA VAL A 88 -31.04 -29.87 9.71
C VAL A 88 -30.54 -28.60 8.99
N GLY A 89 -31.36 -27.58 8.77
CA GLY A 89 -30.93 -26.33 8.22
C GLY A 89 -29.88 -25.61 9.11
N ARG A 90 -30.03 -25.68 10.44
CA ARG A 90 -29.04 -25.20 11.41
C ARG A 90 -27.72 -25.98 11.34
N LEU A 91 -27.81 -27.32 11.23
CA LEU A 91 -26.64 -28.19 11.06
C LEU A 91 -25.86 -27.86 9.78
N ILE A 92 -26.53 -27.65 8.64
CA ILE A 92 -25.89 -27.22 7.39
C ILE A 92 -25.17 -25.89 7.60
N THR A 93 -25.83 -24.93 8.26
CA THR A 93 -25.23 -23.62 8.56
C THR A 93 -24.03 -23.74 9.49
N ALA A 94 -24.07 -24.64 10.48
CA ALA A 94 -22.94 -24.91 11.35
C ALA A 94 -21.71 -25.42 10.57
N TYR A 95 -21.89 -26.37 9.66
CA TYR A 95 -20.79 -26.84 8.80
C TYR A 95 -20.23 -25.73 7.90
N ARG A 96 -21.09 -24.92 7.28
CA ARG A 96 -20.66 -23.77 6.46
C ARG A 96 -19.87 -22.75 7.26
N SER A 97 -20.21 -22.52 8.52
CA SER A 97 -19.61 -21.50 9.37
C SER A 97 -18.39 -21.98 10.15
N ARG A 98 -18.37 -23.23 10.57
CA ARG A 98 -17.43 -23.76 11.56
C ARG A 98 -16.75 -25.06 11.16
N GLY A 99 -17.11 -25.64 9.99
CA GLY A 99 -16.50 -26.89 9.51
C GLY A 99 -14.98 -26.80 9.40
N HIS A 100 -14.44 -25.63 9.07
CA HIS A 100 -13.00 -25.39 9.01
C HIS A 100 -12.25 -25.69 10.33
N LEU A 101 -12.93 -25.66 11.47
CA LEU A 101 -12.34 -25.96 12.78
C LEU A 101 -12.05 -27.46 12.97
N ASP A 102 -12.78 -28.32 12.28
CA ASP A 102 -12.62 -29.77 12.29
C ASP A 102 -11.97 -30.32 11.00
N ALA A 103 -11.49 -29.41 10.15
CA ALA A 103 -10.82 -29.76 8.90
C ALA A 103 -9.40 -30.32 9.15
N ARG A 104 -8.99 -31.27 8.33
CA ARG A 104 -7.69 -31.95 8.41
C ARG A 104 -6.62 -31.15 7.68
N LEU A 105 -6.25 -30.02 8.27
CA LEU A 105 -5.38 -29.04 7.66
C LEU A 105 -3.89 -29.28 7.91
N ASP A 106 -3.54 -29.83 9.10
CA ASP A 106 -2.14 -30.03 9.49
C ASP A 106 -1.55 -31.30 8.83
N PRO A 107 -0.57 -31.16 7.91
CA PRO A 107 0.08 -32.31 7.28
C PRO A 107 0.82 -33.21 8.27
N LEU A 108 1.25 -32.68 9.41
CA LEU A 108 2.00 -33.42 10.43
C LEU A 108 1.09 -34.10 11.46
N GLY A 109 -0.20 -33.78 11.51
CA GLY A 109 -1.16 -34.30 12.46
C GLY A 109 -0.88 -33.97 13.93
N LEU A 110 -0.15 -32.86 14.18
CA LEU A 110 0.24 -32.43 15.52
C LEU A 110 -0.74 -31.43 16.14
N ALA A 111 -1.63 -30.83 15.32
CA ALA A 111 -2.60 -29.87 15.81
C ALA A 111 -3.59 -30.52 16.78
N ALA A 112 -3.81 -29.87 17.93
CA ALA A 112 -4.78 -30.29 18.92
C ALA A 112 -6.21 -30.22 18.35
N PRO A 113 -7.05 -31.27 18.55
CA PRO A 113 -8.44 -31.24 18.13
C PRO A 113 -9.20 -30.07 18.76
N VAL A 114 -10.07 -29.43 17.98
CA VAL A 114 -10.97 -28.39 18.49
C VAL A 114 -12.27 -29.03 18.91
N ASN A 115 -12.79 -28.59 20.04
CA ASN A 115 -14.12 -29.05 20.47
C ASN A 115 -15.19 -28.30 19.64
N THR A 116 -15.87 -29.02 18.76
CA THR A 116 -16.92 -28.51 17.85
C THR A 116 -18.25 -29.25 18.06
N PRO A 117 -18.88 -29.14 19.25
CA PRO A 117 -20.12 -29.83 19.54
C PRO A 117 -21.25 -29.46 18.60
N ASP A 118 -21.22 -28.26 18.06
CA ASP A 118 -22.17 -27.71 17.10
C ASP A 118 -22.08 -28.35 15.68
N LEU A 119 -21.09 -29.17 15.39
CA LEU A 119 -21.06 -30.00 14.18
C LEU A 119 -21.70 -31.37 14.42
N GLY A 120 -22.07 -31.67 15.67
CA GLY A 120 -22.69 -32.95 16.05
C GLY A 120 -24.22 -32.90 16.02
N LEU A 121 -24.87 -34.06 15.72
CA LEU A 121 -26.32 -34.19 15.69
C LEU A 121 -27.02 -33.80 17.01
N PRO A 122 -26.48 -34.19 18.21
CA PRO A 122 -27.16 -33.90 19.48
C PRO A 122 -27.32 -32.39 19.75
N PHE A 123 -26.37 -31.56 19.31
CA PHE A 123 -26.46 -30.10 19.49
C PHE A 123 -27.68 -29.51 18.77
N HIS A 124 -28.09 -30.12 17.68
CA HIS A 124 -29.24 -29.74 16.88
C HIS A 124 -30.52 -30.52 17.22
N SER A 125 -30.57 -31.21 18.37
CA SER A 125 -31.70 -32.05 18.74
C SER A 125 -32.03 -33.10 17.68
N LEU A 126 -31.00 -33.63 17.00
CA LEU A 126 -31.05 -34.73 16.04
C LEU A 126 -30.30 -35.94 16.65
N SER A 127 -30.65 -37.15 16.20
CA SER A 127 -30.08 -38.39 16.70
C SER A 127 -29.83 -39.41 15.57
N ASP A 128 -29.22 -40.53 15.91
CA ASP A 128 -28.98 -41.63 14.96
C ASP A 128 -30.29 -42.20 14.38
N ALA A 129 -31.42 -42.04 15.10
CA ALA A 129 -32.73 -42.45 14.60
C ALA A 129 -33.19 -41.66 13.39
N ASP A 130 -32.68 -40.41 13.22
CA ASP A 130 -33.02 -39.52 12.12
C ASP A 130 -32.20 -39.79 10.86
N LEU A 131 -31.10 -40.53 10.94
CA LEU A 131 -30.13 -40.76 9.84
C LEU A 131 -30.73 -41.30 8.55
N ASN A 132 -31.81 -42.11 8.66
CA ASN A 132 -32.48 -42.67 7.50
C ASN A 132 -33.65 -41.83 6.96
N SER A 133 -34.04 -40.80 7.66
CA SER A 133 -35.09 -39.85 7.24
C SER A 133 -34.57 -38.89 6.20
N GLU A 134 -35.45 -38.46 5.27
CA GLU A 134 -35.11 -37.52 4.22
C GLU A 134 -35.43 -36.10 4.67
N PHE A 135 -34.47 -35.19 4.43
CA PHE A 135 -34.57 -33.77 4.75
C PHE A 135 -34.21 -32.90 3.57
N SER A 136 -34.64 -31.65 3.62
CA SER A 136 -34.18 -30.64 2.68
C SER A 136 -32.68 -30.43 2.80
N THR A 137 -31.99 -30.39 1.67
CA THR A 137 -30.52 -30.21 1.64
C THR A 137 -30.09 -28.73 1.67
N GLY A 138 -31.02 -27.81 1.53
CA GLY A 138 -30.69 -26.38 1.32
C GLY A 138 -29.79 -26.15 0.08
N GLY A 139 -29.83 -27.08 -0.89
CA GLY A 139 -29.06 -27.04 -2.13
C GLY A 139 -27.74 -27.79 -2.08
N VAL A 140 -27.34 -28.37 -0.95
CA VAL A 140 -26.11 -29.18 -0.83
C VAL A 140 -26.19 -30.36 -1.80
N GLY A 141 -25.15 -30.50 -2.63
CA GLY A 141 -25.05 -31.57 -3.60
C GLY A 141 -25.99 -31.49 -4.80
N GLY A 142 -26.65 -30.35 -5.00
CA GLY A 142 -27.54 -30.12 -6.14
C GLY A 142 -28.87 -30.86 -6.09
N GLN A 143 -29.16 -31.62 -5.01
CA GLN A 143 -30.41 -32.35 -4.83
C GLN A 143 -31.31 -31.64 -3.79
N PRO A 144 -32.63 -31.55 -4.01
CA PRO A 144 -33.53 -30.86 -3.09
C PRO A 144 -33.69 -31.58 -1.74
N ARG A 145 -33.63 -32.89 -1.73
CA ARG A 145 -33.78 -33.74 -0.54
C ARG A 145 -32.80 -34.92 -0.59
N MET A 146 -32.28 -35.34 0.58
CA MET A 146 -31.51 -36.57 0.75
C MET A 146 -31.63 -37.10 2.18
N LYS A 147 -31.24 -38.37 2.41
CA LYS A 147 -31.16 -38.92 3.75
C LYS A 147 -30.12 -38.17 4.58
N LEU A 148 -30.43 -37.98 5.88
CA LEU A 148 -29.53 -37.24 6.77
C LEU A 148 -28.11 -37.82 6.82
N ARG A 149 -27.97 -39.18 6.75
CA ARG A 149 -26.65 -39.83 6.70
C ARG A 149 -25.82 -39.39 5.49
N ASP A 150 -26.45 -39.30 4.32
CA ASP A 150 -25.78 -38.93 3.08
C ASP A 150 -25.44 -37.44 3.06
N LEU A 151 -26.37 -36.62 3.57
CA LEU A 151 -26.14 -35.18 3.76
C LEU A 151 -24.98 -34.91 4.72
N LEU A 152 -24.97 -35.62 5.87
CA LEU A 152 -23.91 -35.48 6.87
C LEU A 152 -22.54 -35.93 6.33
N ALA A 153 -22.51 -37.07 5.61
CA ALA A 153 -21.29 -37.55 4.96
C ALA A 153 -20.76 -36.50 3.95
N ARG A 154 -21.65 -35.89 3.16
CA ARG A 154 -21.28 -34.87 2.19
C ARG A 154 -20.82 -33.58 2.86
N LEU A 155 -21.49 -33.10 3.90
CA LEU A 155 -21.07 -31.92 4.68
C LEU A 155 -19.69 -32.14 5.30
N LYS A 156 -19.43 -33.28 5.90
CA LYS A 156 -18.12 -33.66 6.43
C LYS A 156 -17.05 -33.65 5.34
N ALA A 157 -17.32 -34.34 4.22
CA ALA A 157 -16.37 -34.37 3.11
C ALA A 157 -16.03 -32.96 2.57
N THR A 158 -17.04 -32.11 2.47
CA THR A 158 -16.87 -30.71 1.94
C THR A 158 -16.12 -29.82 2.90
N TYR A 159 -16.47 -29.81 4.19
CA TYR A 159 -16.07 -28.76 5.13
C TYR A 159 -15.06 -29.20 6.20
N THR A 160 -14.83 -30.52 6.36
CA THR A 160 -13.87 -31.07 7.33
C THR A 160 -12.79 -31.93 6.67
N GLY A 161 -12.65 -31.83 5.35
CA GLY A 161 -11.62 -32.52 4.56
C GLY A 161 -10.26 -31.78 4.59
N SER A 162 -9.58 -31.81 3.44
CA SER A 162 -8.29 -31.13 3.24
C SER A 162 -8.43 -29.63 3.00
N ILE A 163 -9.66 -29.13 2.85
CA ILE A 163 -9.97 -27.69 2.77
C ILE A 163 -10.90 -27.30 3.91
N GLY A 164 -10.50 -26.26 4.65
CA GLY A 164 -11.34 -25.52 5.58
C GLY A 164 -11.61 -24.12 5.01
N ALA A 165 -12.87 -23.76 4.81
CA ALA A 165 -13.22 -22.49 4.20
C ALA A 165 -13.90 -21.54 5.18
N GLU A 166 -13.44 -20.31 5.25
CA GLU A 166 -14.07 -19.23 6.02
C GLU A 166 -14.65 -18.18 5.06
N PHE A 167 -15.97 -18.09 5.00
CA PHE A 167 -16.67 -17.18 4.08
C PHE A 167 -18.03 -16.69 4.63
N MET A 168 -18.51 -17.26 5.73
CA MET A 168 -19.82 -16.89 6.28
C MET A 168 -19.84 -15.49 6.93
N HIS A 169 -18.68 -14.89 7.18
CA HIS A 169 -18.53 -13.51 7.64
C HIS A 169 -18.72 -12.48 6.50
N ILE A 170 -18.73 -12.91 5.24
CA ILE A 170 -18.95 -12.02 4.08
C ILE A 170 -20.40 -11.53 4.10
N SER A 171 -20.62 -10.23 4.06
CA SER A 171 -21.96 -9.63 4.10
C SER A 171 -22.74 -9.81 2.79
N GLU A 172 -22.04 -9.80 1.64
CA GLU A 172 -22.67 -9.92 0.33
C GLU A 172 -23.14 -11.36 0.06
N VAL A 173 -24.45 -11.48 -0.08
CA VAL A 173 -25.13 -12.80 -0.25
C VAL A 173 -24.64 -13.55 -1.49
N GLU A 174 -24.45 -12.86 -2.62
CA GLU A 174 -24.00 -13.49 -3.86
C GLU A 174 -22.63 -14.14 -3.71
N GLN A 175 -21.69 -13.47 -3.04
CA GLN A 175 -20.33 -13.98 -2.82
C GLN A 175 -20.36 -15.24 -1.94
N ARG A 176 -21.07 -15.20 -0.80
CA ARG A 176 -21.25 -16.37 0.06
C ARG A 176 -21.87 -17.55 -0.68
N GLN A 177 -22.95 -17.29 -1.41
CA GLN A 177 -23.65 -18.33 -2.18
C GLN A 177 -22.77 -18.93 -3.27
N TRP A 178 -21.98 -18.12 -3.94
CA TRP A 178 -21.08 -18.57 -4.98
C TRP A 178 -20.01 -19.51 -4.40
N ILE A 179 -19.41 -19.15 -3.25
CA ILE A 179 -18.38 -19.97 -2.60
C ILE A 179 -18.94 -21.32 -2.16
N TYR A 180 -20.03 -21.32 -1.37
CA TYR A 180 -20.54 -22.62 -0.88
C TYR A 180 -21.07 -23.50 -2.01
N LYS A 181 -21.67 -22.94 -3.07
CA LYS A 181 -22.08 -23.72 -4.23
C LYS A 181 -20.91 -24.41 -4.92
N LYS A 182 -19.78 -23.73 -5.07
CA LYS A 182 -18.55 -24.31 -5.63
C LYS A 182 -17.99 -25.43 -4.75
N LEU A 183 -17.85 -25.19 -3.44
CA LEU A 183 -17.38 -26.19 -2.49
C LEU A 183 -18.30 -27.40 -2.40
N GLU A 184 -19.60 -27.19 -2.31
CA GLU A 184 -20.61 -28.24 -2.18
C GLU A 184 -20.81 -29.04 -3.50
N ALA A 185 -20.54 -28.41 -4.66
CA ALA A 185 -20.50 -29.12 -5.94
C ALA A 185 -19.34 -30.11 -5.98
N ALA A 186 -18.14 -29.71 -5.55
CA ALA A 186 -16.99 -30.60 -5.43
C ALA A 186 -17.19 -31.66 -4.36
N GLY A 187 -17.84 -31.32 -3.22
CA GLY A 187 -18.21 -32.28 -2.18
C GLY A 187 -17.00 -32.98 -1.53
N GLY A 188 -15.87 -32.31 -1.44
CA GLY A 188 -14.62 -32.88 -0.91
C GLY A 188 -13.89 -33.83 -1.87
N ASN A 189 -14.36 -33.97 -3.10
CA ASN A 189 -13.73 -34.76 -4.14
C ASN A 189 -13.22 -33.84 -5.24
N TYR A 190 -11.95 -33.49 -5.20
CA TYR A 190 -11.29 -32.54 -6.08
C TYR A 190 -10.73 -33.18 -7.34
N GLN A 191 -11.47 -34.15 -7.95
CA GLN A 191 -10.99 -34.90 -9.09
C GLN A 191 -10.46 -34.01 -10.22
N LEU A 192 -9.14 -34.04 -10.41
CA LEU A 192 -8.47 -33.50 -11.56
C LEU A 192 -8.50 -34.49 -12.71
N ASP A 193 -8.50 -33.99 -13.95
CA ASP A 193 -8.25 -34.87 -15.09
C ASP A 193 -6.80 -35.40 -15.07
N ALA A 194 -6.57 -36.52 -15.81
CA ALA A 194 -5.27 -37.19 -15.78
C ALA A 194 -4.10 -36.32 -16.27
N ASP A 195 -4.35 -35.35 -17.15
CA ASP A 195 -3.30 -34.45 -17.63
C ASP A 195 -2.94 -33.41 -16.58
N THR A 196 -3.95 -32.86 -15.88
CA THR A 196 -3.75 -31.95 -14.75
C THR A 196 -3.05 -32.65 -13.59
N GLN A 197 -3.41 -33.94 -13.30
CA GLN A 197 -2.73 -34.73 -12.28
C GLN A 197 -1.25 -34.95 -12.61
N ARG A 198 -0.92 -35.34 -13.87
CA ARG A 198 0.46 -35.51 -14.31
C ARG A 198 1.24 -34.19 -14.20
N ARG A 199 0.66 -33.10 -14.67
CA ARG A 199 1.28 -31.78 -14.58
C ARG A 199 1.51 -31.35 -13.12
N THR A 200 0.57 -31.59 -12.23
CA THR A 200 0.73 -31.34 -10.78
C THR A 200 1.94 -32.10 -10.22
N LEU A 201 2.08 -33.37 -10.58
CA LEU A 201 3.24 -34.18 -10.18
C LEU A 201 4.56 -33.64 -10.80
N GLU A 202 4.53 -33.21 -12.06
CA GLU A 202 5.70 -32.58 -12.70
C GLU A 202 6.14 -31.31 -11.97
N ARG A 203 5.19 -30.46 -11.56
CA ARG A 203 5.47 -29.23 -10.81
C ARG A 203 6.00 -29.53 -9.40
N LEU A 204 5.45 -30.52 -8.70
CA LEU A 204 5.98 -30.99 -7.42
C LEU A 204 7.38 -31.58 -7.57
N THR A 205 7.62 -32.33 -8.64
CA THR A 205 8.95 -32.90 -8.97
C THR A 205 9.97 -31.79 -9.21
N ALA A 206 9.56 -30.75 -9.91
CA ALA A 206 10.42 -29.60 -10.14
C ALA A 206 10.72 -28.81 -8.83
N ALA A 207 9.70 -28.62 -7.98
CA ALA A 207 9.85 -27.95 -6.68
C ALA A 207 10.85 -28.68 -5.78
N GLU A 208 10.61 -29.95 -5.49
CA GLU A 208 11.48 -30.79 -4.65
C GLU A 208 12.86 -31.00 -5.30
N GLY A 209 12.90 -31.21 -6.61
CA GLY A 209 14.14 -31.49 -7.35
C GLY A 209 15.13 -30.36 -7.27
N LEU A 210 14.69 -29.10 -7.41
CA LEU A 210 15.56 -27.94 -7.27
C LEU A 210 16.11 -27.81 -5.84
N GLU A 211 15.26 -27.95 -4.83
CA GLU A 211 15.67 -27.83 -3.43
C GLU A 211 16.72 -28.89 -3.06
N ARG A 212 16.49 -30.16 -3.45
CA ARG A 212 17.45 -31.25 -3.23
C ARG A 212 18.76 -31.02 -3.98
N TYR A 213 18.70 -30.49 -5.20
CA TYR A 213 19.87 -30.15 -5.98
C TYR A 213 20.73 -29.09 -5.28
N LEU A 214 20.08 -27.98 -4.87
CA LEU A 214 20.77 -26.90 -4.16
C LEU A 214 21.31 -27.35 -2.80
N HIS A 215 20.58 -28.19 -2.08
CA HIS A 215 21.00 -28.75 -0.78
C HIS A 215 22.29 -29.58 -0.92
N THR A 216 22.35 -30.40 -1.97
CA THR A 216 23.49 -31.31 -2.20
C THR A 216 24.72 -30.56 -2.72
N LYS A 217 24.50 -29.59 -3.62
CA LYS A 217 25.62 -28.92 -4.31
C LYS A 217 26.19 -27.73 -3.52
N TYR A 218 25.32 -27.01 -2.78
CA TYR A 218 25.65 -25.77 -2.07
C TYR A 218 25.35 -25.86 -0.58
N VAL A 219 25.96 -26.82 0.09
CA VAL A 219 25.74 -27.15 1.50
C VAL A 219 25.93 -25.92 2.39
N GLY A 220 24.96 -25.69 3.27
CA GLY A 220 24.99 -24.60 4.27
C GLY A 220 24.79 -23.18 3.73
N GLN A 221 24.70 -22.99 2.41
CA GLN A 221 24.38 -21.67 1.86
C GLN A 221 22.89 -21.33 2.01
N LYS A 222 22.61 -20.10 2.42
CA LYS A 222 21.23 -19.61 2.60
C LYS A 222 20.45 -19.64 1.28
N ARG A 223 19.31 -20.31 1.27
CA ARG A 223 18.37 -20.38 0.16
C ARG A 223 16.90 -20.25 0.58
N PHE A 224 16.61 -20.35 1.89
CA PHE A 224 15.26 -20.36 2.45
C PHE A 224 14.35 -21.40 1.77
N SER A 225 14.72 -22.67 1.94
CA SER A 225 14.11 -23.83 1.26
C SER A 225 12.57 -23.84 1.34
N LEU A 226 11.95 -24.23 0.23
CA LEU A 226 10.51 -24.46 0.12
C LEU A 226 10.08 -25.83 0.63
N GLU A 227 11.02 -26.77 0.88
CA GLU A 227 10.70 -28.15 1.23
C GLU A 227 9.71 -28.25 2.40
N GLY A 228 8.64 -28.98 2.16
CA GLY A 228 7.45 -29.09 3.02
C GLY A 228 6.30 -28.16 2.63
N GLY A 229 6.55 -27.16 1.77
CA GLY A 229 5.56 -26.28 1.14
C GLY A 229 5.56 -26.39 -0.39
N ASP A 230 6.03 -27.52 -0.92
CA ASP A 230 6.28 -27.75 -2.35
C ASP A 230 5.05 -27.51 -3.22
N SER A 231 3.85 -27.69 -2.67
CA SER A 231 2.57 -27.45 -3.34
C SER A 231 2.32 -25.99 -3.73
N LEU A 232 3.16 -25.03 -3.28
CA LEU A 232 3.15 -23.64 -3.77
C LEU A 232 3.39 -23.60 -5.29
N ILE A 233 4.27 -24.43 -5.83
CA ILE A 233 4.62 -24.38 -7.26
C ILE A 233 3.46 -24.85 -8.17
N PRO A 234 2.79 -25.99 -7.96
CA PRO A 234 1.58 -26.31 -8.71
C PRO A 234 0.43 -25.34 -8.45
N MET A 235 0.30 -24.74 -7.27
CA MET A 235 -0.66 -23.67 -6.99
C MET A 235 -0.42 -22.47 -7.91
N MET A 236 0.81 -21.97 -7.98
CA MET A 236 1.20 -20.86 -8.86
C MET A 236 0.97 -21.18 -10.33
N ASP A 237 1.38 -22.40 -10.78
CA ASP A 237 1.15 -22.85 -12.15
C ASP A 237 -0.35 -22.83 -12.51
N THR A 238 -1.20 -23.31 -11.59
CA THR A 238 -2.66 -23.30 -11.78
C THR A 238 -3.22 -21.89 -11.92
N ILE A 239 -2.84 -20.96 -11.04
CA ILE A 239 -3.32 -19.56 -11.10
C ILE A 239 -2.88 -18.92 -12.42
N ILE A 240 -1.61 -19.08 -12.81
CA ILE A 240 -1.04 -18.44 -14.00
C ILE A 240 -1.69 -19.00 -15.29
N ARG A 241 -1.92 -20.30 -15.38
CA ARG A 241 -2.59 -20.90 -16.54
C ARG A 241 -4.04 -20.46 -16.67
N ASN A 242 -4.77 -20.42 -15.54
CA ASN A 242 -6.13 -19.89 -15.53
C ASN A 242 -6.16 -18.39 -15.86
N ALA A 243 -5.18 -17.61 -15.39
CA ALA A 243 -5.02 -16.22 -15.75
C ALA A 243 -4.85 -16.02 -17.27
N GLY A 244 -3.99 -16.84 -17.91
CA GLY A 244 -3.84 -16.81 -19.36
C GLY A 244 -5.12 -17.15 -20.12
N LYS A 245 -5.84 -18.21 -19.68
CA LYS A 245 -7.13 -18.61 -20.27
C LYS A 245 -8.19 -17.51 -20.18
N ASP A 246 -8.19 -16.75 -19.06
CA ASP A 246 -9.15 -15.65 -18.84
C ASP A 246 -8.69 -14.30 -19.44
N GLY A 247 -7.56 -14.28 -20.15
CA GLY A 247 -7.07 -13.11 -20.89
C GLY A 247 -6.22 -12.13 -20.07
N VAL A 248 -5.76 -12.51 -18.88
CA VAL A 248 -4.78 -11.74 -18.10
C VAL A 248 -3.48 -11.62 -18.89
N LYS A 249 -2.90 -10.43 -18.91
CA LYS A 249 -1.68 -10.11 -19.65
C LYS A 249 -0.46 -9.99 -18.76
N ASP A 250 -0.62 -9.46 -17.56
CA ASP A 250 0.47 -9.30 -16.60
C ASP A 250 0.06 -9.85 -15.23
N VAL A 251 0.97 -10.57 -14.58
CA VAL A 251 0.88 -10.96 -13.17
C VAL A 251 2.10 -10.40 -12.46
N VAL A 252 1.87 -9.53 -11.47
CA VAL A 252 2.94 -8.98 -10.64
C VAL A 252 2.94 -9.70 -9.31
N ILE A 253 4.10 -10.25 -8.94
CA ILE A 253 4.27 -11.12 -7.78
C ILE A 253 5.10 -10.39 -6.73
N GLY A 254 4.59 -10.32 -5.50
CA GLY A 254 5.32 -9.98 -4.29
C GLY A 254 5.51 -11.23 -3.44
N MET A 255 6.70 -11.43 -2.86
CA MET A 255 6.90 -12.56 -1.96
C MET A 255 8.10 -12.36 -1.06
N ALA A 256 8.02 -13.00 0.13
CA ALA A 256 9.12 -13.15 1.06
C ALA A 256 10.21 -14.10 0.53
N HIS A 257 11.17 -14.46 1.37
CA HIS A 257 12.37 -15.23 0.97
C HIS A 257 12.07 -16.71 0.73
N ARG A 258 11.18 -17.33 1.53
CA ARG A 258 10.93 -18.78 1.48
C ARG A 258 10.33 -19.21 0.15
N GLY A 259 11.01 -20.13 -0.54
CA GLY A 259 10.60 -20.61 -1.84
C GLY A 259 10.89 -19.67 -3.01
N ARG A 260 11.47 -18.48 -2.76
CA ARG A 260 11.68 -17.47 -3.82
C ARG A 260 12.59 -17.98 -4.93
N LEU A 261 13.68 -18.68 -4.62
CA LEU A 261 14.55 -19.26 -5.64
C LEU A 261 13.82 -20.31 -6.48
N ASN A 262 12.93 -21.06 -5.86
CA ASN A 262 12.10 -22.04 -6.53
C ASN A 262 11.10 -21.38 -7.49
N VAL A 263 10.41 -20.34 -7.04
CA VAL A 263 9.53 -19.52 -7.89
C VAL A 263 10.28 -18.86 -9.04
N LEU A 264 11.49 -18.34 -8.82
CA LEU A 264 12.34 -17.78 -9.88
C LEU A 264 12.64 -18.79 -11.00
N VAL A 265 12.99 -20.02 -10.64
CA VAL A 265 13.37 -21.07 -11.61
C VAL A 265 12.13 -21.76 -12.20
N ASN A 266 11.23 -22.27 -11.35
CA ASN A 266 10.16 -23.17 -11.77
C ASN A 266 8.83 -22.47 -12.12
N THR A 267 8.69 -21.17 -11.80
CA THR A 267 7.52 -20.39 -12.19
C THR A 267 7.88 -19.33 -13.23
N LEU A 268 8.93 -18.52 -13.00
CA LEU A 268 9.31 -17.45 -13.93
C LEU A 268 10.33 -17.90 -14.99
N GLY A 269 10.95 -19.06 -14.86
CA GLY A 269 11.89 -19.58 -15.87
C GLY A 269 13.25 -18.89 -15.86
N LYS A 270 13.70 -18.38 -14.71
CA LYS A 270 15.12 -17.95 -14.55
C LYS A 270 16.01 -19.13 -14.86
N ASN A 271 17.03 -18.91 -15.72
CA ASN A 271 17.96 -19.96 -16.09
C ASN A 271 18.70 -20.49 -14.84
N PRO A 272 18.63 -21.82 -14.54
CA PRO A 272 19.27 -22.39 -13.36
C PRO A 272 20.79 -22.12 -13.30
N ARG A 273 21.46 -22.07 -14.44
CA ARG A 273 22.92 -21.81 -14.49
C ARG A 273 23.25 -20.43 -13.93
N LYS A 274 22.46 -19.40 -14.26
CA LYS A 274 22.63 -18.05 -13.68
C LYS A 274 22.46 -18.07 -12.16
N LEU A 275 21.47 -18.82 -11.65
CA LEU A 275 21.29 -19.01 -10.21
C LEU A 275 22.50 -19.74 -9.58
N PHE A 276 23.05 -20.77 -10.24
CA PHE A 276 24.21 -21.50 -9.74
C PHE A 276 25.47 -20.61 -9.71
N ASP A 277 25.68 -19.78 -10.73
CA ASP A 277 26.76 -18.80 -10.77
C ASP A 277 26.68 -17.82 -9.58
N GLU A 278 25.46 -17.39 -9.19
CA GLU A 278 25.25 -16.57 -7.98
C GLU A 278 25.64 -17.32 -6.69
N PHE A 279 25.37 -18.62 -6.58
CA PHE A 279 25.84 -19.45 -5.46
C PHE A 279 27.37 -19.61 -5.44
N GLU A 280 27.97 -19.59 -6.59
CA GLU A 280 29.45 -19.71 -6.76
C GLU A 280 30.17 -18.36 -6.64
N GLY A 281 29.43 -17.27 -6.36
CA GLY A 281 30.02 -15.93 -6.25
C GLY A 281 30.43 -15.30 -7.59
N LYS A 282 29.90 -15.84 -8.70
CA LYS A 282 30.11 -15.31 -10.05
C LYS A 282 28.93 -14.40 -10.38
N PHE A 283 29.07 -13.11 -10.10
CA PHE A 283 28.02 -12.11 -10.38
C PHE A 283 28.27 -11.43 -11.73
N GLU A 284 27.24 -11.36 -12.57
CA GLU A 284 27.24 -10.39 -13.68
C GLU A 284 27.13 -8.99 -13.04
N HIS A 285 28.06 -8.11 -13.33
CA HIS A 285 28.04 -6.74 -12.81
C HIS A 285 26.93 -5.98 -13.54
N ASP A 286 25.92 -5.58 -12.81
CA ASP A 286 24.90 -4.67 -13.35
C ASP A 286 25.42 -3.23 -13.17
N GLU A 287 25.72 -2.56 -14.28
CA GLU A 287 26.25 -1.18 -14.27
C GLU A 287 25.27 -0.18 -13.59
N HIS A 288 23.97 -0.51 -13.55
CA HIS A 288 22.92 0.33 -12.96
C HIS A 288 22.66 -0.01 -11.49
N ALA A 289 23.14 -1.13 -10.98
CA ALA A 289 23.00 -1.55 -9.57
C ALA A 289 24.37 -1.55 -8.89
N SER A 290 24.85 -0.37 -8.51
CA SER A 290 26.24 -0.17 -8.03
C SER A 290 26.60 -0.94 -6.74
N ALA A 291 25.61 -1.22 -5.88
CA ALA A 291 25.81 -1.99 -4.65
C ALA A 291 25.41 -3.47 -4.81
N GLY A 292 24.44 -3.76 -5.68
CA GLY A 292 23.82 -5.08 -5.79
C GLY A 292 23.06 -5.49 -4.53
N ASP A 293 22.48 -6.70 -4.55
CA ASP A 293 21.78 -7.29 -3.40
C ASP A 293 21.92 -8.81 -3.41
N VAL A 294 21.52 -9.46 -2.31
CA VAL A 294 21.58 -10.92 -2.18
C VAL A 294 20.59 -11.62 -3.12
N LYS A 295 20.93 -12.81 -3.59
CA LYS A 295 20.16 -13.55 -4.59
C LYS A 295 18.67 -13.73 -4.28
N TYR A 296 18.31 -13.87 -3.00
CA TYR A 296 16.92 -14.05 -2.57
C TYR A 296 16.14 -12.72 -2.38
N HIS A 297 16.72 -11.58 -2.73
CA HIS A 297 16.04 -10.28 -2.85
C HIS A 297 15.78 -9.90 -4.32
N MET A 298 16.48 -10.56 -5.25
CA MET A 298 16.42 -10.17 -6.65
C MET A 298 15.06 -10.39 -7.27
N GLY A 299 14.63 -9.44 -8.09
CA GLY A 299 13.47 -9.53 -8.95
C GLY A 299 13.79 -10.21 -10.28
N PHE A 300 12.74 -10.57 -11.02
CA PHE A 300 12.87 -11.16 -12.35
C PHE A 300 11.57 -10.97 -13.13
N SER A 301 11.64 -10.92 -14.45
CA SER A 301 10.45 -10.94 -15.29
C SER A 301 10.65 -11.81 -16.52
N ALA A 302 9.58 -12.47 -16.95
CA ALA A 302 9.57 -13.30 -18.14
C ALA A 302 8.15 -13.43 -18.69
N ASP A 303 8.04 -13.77 -19.98
CA ASP A 303 6.78 -14.12 -20.63
C ASP A 303 6.63 -15.64 -20.61
N VAL A 304 5.61 -16.14 -19.91
CA VAL A 304 5.34 -17.57 -19.75
C VAL A 304 4.24 -17.99 -20.72
N ALA A 305 4.44 -19.11 -21.39
CA ALA A 305 3.45 -19.69 -22.29
C ALA A 305 2.30 -20.33 -21.52
N THR A 306 1.06 -20.00 -21.90
CA THR A 306 -0.16 -20.63 -21.39
C THR A 306 -1.09 -21.00 -22.54
N ASP A 307 -2.08 -21.85 -22.30
CA ASP A 307 -3.07 -22.25 -23.30
C ASP A 307 -3.87 -21.05 -23.85
N GLY A 308 -3.98 -19.98 -23.07
CA GLY A 308 -4.66 -18.72 -23.47
C GLY A 308 -3.75 -17.66 -24.08
N GLY A 309 -2.47 -17.99 -24.29
CA GLY A 309 -1.45 -17.10 -24.82
C GLY A 309 -0.40 -16.71 -23.77
N PRO A 310 0.54 -15.82 -24.11
CA PRO A 310 1.60 -15.42 -23.20
C PRO A 310 1.06 -14.56 -22.05
N VAL A 311 1.60 -14.81 -20.85
CA VAL A 311 1.38 -14.00 -19.64
C VAL A 311 2.72 -13.46 -19.17
N HIS A 312 2.84 -12.14 -19.06
CA HIS A 312 4.02 -11.51 -18.49
C HIS A 312 4.02 -11.64 -16.97
N LEU A 313 5.01 -12.33 -16.42
CA LEU A 313 5.22 -12.46 -14.98
C LEU A 313 6.31 -11.48 -14.54
N ALA A 314 6.08 -10.73 -13.48
CA ALA A 314 7.07 -9.85 -12.87
C ALA A 314 7.14 -10.10 -11.37
N LEU A 315 8.25 -10.65 -10.91
CA LEU A 315 8.56 -10.78 -9.47
C LEU A 315 9.25 -9.50 -9.00
N ALA A 316 8.63 -8.78 -8.08
CA ALA A 316 9.20 -7.56 -7.51
C ALA A 316 10.48 -7.85 -6.71
N PHE A 317 11.40 -6.88 -6.66
CA PHE A 317 12.49 -6.89 -5.70
C PHE A 317 11.94 -6.82 -4.27
N ASN A 318 12.65 -7.39 -3.31
CA ASN A 318 12.21 -7.48 -1.94
C ASN A 318 13.38 -7.24 -0.98
N PRO A 319 13.28 -6.33 0.01
CA PRO A 319 14.26 -6.25 1.08
C PRO A 319 13.99 -7.33 2.14
N SER A 320 14.82 -7.39 3.18
CA SER A 320 14.58 -8.28 4.33
C SER A 320 13.41 -7.85 5.22
N HIS A 321 12.90 -6.67 5.03
CA HIS A 321 11.73 -6.15 5.76
C HIS A 321 10.47 -6.78 5.16
N LEU A 322 9.89 -7.73 5.87
CA LEU A 322 8.77 -8.54 5.39
C LEU A 322 7.52 -7.67 5.16
N GLU A 323 6.76 -7.99 4.12
CA GLU A 323 5.48 -7.42 3.69
C GLU A 323 5.55 -6.00 3.10
N ILE A 324 6.68 -5.27 3.24
CA ILE A 324 6.78 -3.89 2.72
C ILE A 324 6.76 -3.83 1.18
N ALA A 325 7.04 -4.92 0.50
CA ALA A 325 6.94 -5.02 -0.95
C ALA A 325 5.48 -5.13 -1.45
N ASP A 326 4.52 -5.48 -0.59
CA ASP A 326 3.13 -5.73 -0.98
C ASP A 326 2.44 -4.50 -1.58
N PRO A 327 2.44 -3.33 -0.92
CA PRO A 327 1.90 -2.13 -1.53
C PRO A 327 2.70 -1.65 -2.75
N VAL A 328 4.01 -1.92 -2.83
CA VAL A 328 4.83 -1.64 -4.03
C VAL A 328 4.30 -2.45 -5.22
N VAL A 329 3.99 -3.72 -5.02
CA VAL A 329 3.37 -4.58 -6.05
C VAL A 329 2.01 -4.05 -6.47
N ALA A 330 1.14 -3.68 -5.51
CA ALA A 330 -0.17 -3.13 -5.81
C ALA A 330 -0.07 -1.82 -6.62
N GLY A 331 0.86 -0.93 -6.29
CA GLY A 331 1.14 0.29 -7.05
C GLY A 331 1.61 0.00 -8.48
N SER A 332 2.51 -0.97 -8.64
CA SER A 332 2.98 -1.42 -9.96
C SER A 332 1.83 -2.01 -10.81
N VAL A 333 0.94 -2.80 -10.20
CA VAL A 333 -0.26 -3.34 -10.87
C VAL A 333 -1.15 -2.21 -11.36
N ARG A 334 -1.45 -1.24 -10.49
CA ARG A 334 -2.31 -0.11 -10.83
C ARG A 334 -1.76 0.70 -12.00
N SER A 335 -0.48 1.01 -11.99
CA SER A 335 0.20 1.71 -13.08
C SER A 335 0.08 0.95 -14.41
N ARG A 336 0.26 -0.38 -14.40
CA ARG A 336 0.09 -1.23 -15.60
C ARG A 336 -1.35 -1.25 -16.09
N GLN A 337 -2.34 -1.31 -15.17
CA GLN A 337 -3.76 -1.25 -15.50
C GLN A 337 -4.12 0.08 -16.18
N GLU A 338 -3.66 1.21 -15.65
CA GLU A 338 -3.91 2.53 -16.24
C GLU A 338 -3.30 2.66 -17.64
N ARG A 339 -2.05 2.26 -17.83
CA ARG A 339 -1.37 2.26 -19.13
C ARG A 339 -2.04 1.34 -20.15
N ARG A 340 -2.62 0.21 -19.70
CA ARG A 340 -3.39 -0.72 -20.56
C ARG A 340 -4.83 -0.28 -20.79
N LYS A 341 -5.29 0.77 -20.11
CA LYS A 341 -6.72 1.17 -20.05
C LYS A 341 -7.62 0.03 -19.56
N ASP A 342 -7.11 -0.79 -18.64
CA ASP A 342 -7.81 -1.91 -18.03
C ASP A 342 -8.74 -1.41 -16.90
N THR A 343 -9.81 -0.74 -17.27
CA THR A 343 -10.79 -0.18 -16.33
C THR A 343 -11.52 -1.26 -15.54
N ALA A 344 -11.68 -2.45 -16.13
CA ALA A 344 -12.27 -3.62 -15.46
C ALA A 344 -11.29 -4.31 -14.48
N ARG A 345 -10.00 -3.97 -14.52
CA ARG A 345 -8.92 -4.51 -13.67
C ARG A 345 -8.79 -6.03 -13.74
N LYS A 346 -8.98 -6.57 -14.92
CA LYS A 346 -8.95 -8.01 -15.21
C LYS A 346 -7.73 -8.46 -16.00
N GLN A 347 -7.02 -7.54 -16.69
CA GLN A 347 -5.88 -7.87 -17.51
C GLN A 347 -4.54 -7.85 -16.74
N VAL A 348 -4.49 -7.17 -15.60
CA VAL A 348 -3.31 -7.15 -14.72
C VAL A 348 -3.72 -7.50 -13.31
N MET A 349 -3.02 -8.46 -12.68
CA MET A 349 -3.36 -8.89 -11.33
C MET A 349 -2.13 -9.03 -10.43
N PRO A 350 -2.28 -8.76 -9.12
CA PRO A 350 -1.26 -9.07 -8.11
C PRO A 350 -1.44 -10.49 -7.56
N ILE A 351 -0.30 -11.14 -7.23
CA ILE A 351 -0.21 -12.29 -6.34
C ILE A 351 0.78 -11.92 -5.24
N LEU A 352 0.37 -12.06 -3.99
CA LEU A 352 1.22 -11.80 -2.83
C LEU A 352 1.41 -13.08 -2.02
N ILE A 353 2.67 -13.45 -1.76
CA ILE A 353 3.06 -14.69 -1.07
C ILE A 353 3.72 -14.32 0.25
N HIS A 354 3.07 -14.68 1.34
CA HIS A 354 3.38 -14.26 2.71
C HIS A 354 3.92 -15.42 3.56
N GLY A 355 4.63 -15.08 4.64
CA GLY A 355 4.80 -15.96 5.78
C GLY A 355 3.69 -15.72 6.81
N ASP A 356 3.25 -16.76 7.53
CA ASP A 356 2.13 -16.68 8.48
C ASP A 356 2.34 -15.64 9.60
N ALA A 357 3.52 -15.58 10.17
CA ALA A 357 3.83 -14.65 11.24
C ALA A 357 3.88 -13.20 10.75
N ALA A 358 4.43 -12.95 9.57
CA ALA A 358 4.49 -11.62 8.97
C ALA A 358 3.11 -11.12 8.54
N PHE A 359 2.31 -11.99 7.90
CA PHE A 359 0.95 -11.67 7.48
C PHE A 359 0.07 -11.20 8.63
N SER A 360 0.17 -11.84 9.79
CA SER A 360 -0.61 -11.46 10.98
C SER A 360 0.02 -10.31 11.78
N GLY A 361 1.34 -10.11 11.70
CA GLY A 361 2.07 -9.23 12.60
C GLY A 361 2.52 -7.90 12.02
N GLN A 362 2.66 -7.79 10.69
CA GLN A 362 3.10 -6.55 10.04
C GLN A 362 1.91 -5.65 9.71
N GLY A 363 1.87 -4.44 10.28
CA GLY A 363 0.76 -3.49 10.12
C GLY A 363 0.48 -3.11 8.67
N VAL A 364 1.50 -3.08 7.82
CA VAL A 364 1.38 -2.74 6.39
C VAL A 364 0.42 -3.67 5.62
N VAL A 365 0.27 -4.93 6.05
CA VAL A 365 -0.73 -5.86 5.48
C VAL A 365 -2.15 -5.36 5.74
N MET A 366 -2.42 -4.88 6.96
CA MET A 366 -3.74 -4.32 7.33
C MET A 366 -4.01 -3.01 6.58
N GLU A 367 -2.99 -2.17 6.42
CA GLU A 367 -3.09 -0.94 5.63
C GLU A 367 -3.41 -1.27 4.17
N LEU A 368 -2.72 -2.23 3.55
CA LEU A 368 -2.99 -2.68 2.18
C LEU A 368 -4.41 -3.24 2.02
N PHE A 369 -4.90 -3.99 2.99
CA PHE A 369 -6.29 -4.46 2.97
C PHE A 369 -7.28 -3.30 2.94
N GLN A 370 -7.07 -2.24 3.74
CA GLN A 370 -7.93 -1.05 3.69
C GLN A 370 -7.82 -0.29 2.36
N MET A 371 -6.70 -0.41 1.64
CA MET A 371 -6.52 0.18 0.31
C MET A 371 -7.24 -0.62 -0.79
N SER A 372 -7.49 -1.91 -0.59
CA SER A 372 -7.88 -2.87 -1.64
C SER A 372 -9.14 -2.51 -2.42
N GLN A 373 -10.09 -1.79 -1.80
CA GLN A 373 -11.33 -1.32 -2.42
C GLN A 373 -11.41 0.22 -2.47
N ALA A 374 -10.41 0.93 -1.93
CA ALA A 374 -10.40 2.38 -1.97
C ALA A 374 -10.17 2.90 -3.39
N ARG A 375 -10.92 3.92 -3.80
CA ARG A 375 -11.01 4.43 -5.17
C ARG A 375 -9.67 4.69 -5.85
N GLY A 376 -8.72 5.27 -5.13
CA GLY A 376 -7.39 5.61 -5.64
C GLY A 376 -6.42 4.43 -5.75
N PHE A 377 -6.71 3.30 -5.09
CA PHE A 377 -5.75 2.23 -4.83
C PHE A 377 -6.22 0.84 -5.29
N ALA A 378 -7.52 0.65 -5.46
CA ALA A 378 -8.08 -0.65 -5.85
C ALA A 378 -7.44 -1.18 -7.15
N VAL A 379 -7.11 -2.48 -7.14
CA VAL A 379 -6.47 -3.20 -8.27
C VAL A 379 -7.31 -4.36 -8.80
N GLY A 380 -8.58 -4.43 -8.38
CA GLY A 380 -9.49 -5.52 -8.78
C GLY A 380 -9.25 -6.81 -8.02
N GLY A 381 -8.78 -6.71 -6.78
CA GLY A 381 -8.51 -7.82 -5.89
C GLY A 381 -7.11 -8.43 -6.05
N THR A 382 -6.60 -8.96 -4.96
CA THR A 382 -5.32 -9.65 -4.84
C THR A 382 -5.55 -11.12 -4.47
N VAL A 383 -4.76 -12.02 -5.04
CA VAL A 383 -4.67 -13.39 -4.53
C VAL A 383 -3.52 -13.43 -3.53
N HIS A 384 -3.86 -13.57 -2.26
CA HIS A 384 -2.91 -13.74 -1.17
C HIS A 384 -2.66 -15.22 -0.91
N ILE A 385 -1.40 -15.62 -0.80
CA ILE A 385 -1.00 -17.00 -0.49
C ILE A 385 -0.14 -16.94 0.76
N VAL A 386 -0.62 -17.51 1.86
CA VAL A 386 0.15 -17.60 3.10
C VAL A 386 0.83 -18.96 3.14
N VAL A 387 2.16 -19.00 3.02
CA VAL A 387 2.95 -20.22 3.19
C VAL A 387 3.10 -20.48 4.70
N ASN A 388 2.10 -21.15 5.26
CA ASN A 388 1.96 -21.35 6.69
C ASN A 388 2.66 -22.64 7.13
N ASN A 389 3.93 -22.49 7.49
CA ASN A 389 4.73 -23.64 7.98
C ASN A 389 4.58 -23.91 9.48
N GLN A 390 3.64 -23.27 10.15
CA GLN A 390 3.23 -23.44 11.54
C GLN A 390 4.30 -23.01 12.58
N VAL A 391 5.40 -22.39 12.13
CA VAL A 391 6.48 -21.89 13.01
C VAL A 391 6.86 -20.47 12.53
N GLY A 392 6.41 -19.46 13.25
CA GLY A 392 6.80 -18.08 12.99
C GLY A 392 8.25 -17.84 13.36
N PHE A 393 9.12 -17.60 12.35
CA PHE A 393 10.56 -17.41 12.54
C PHE A 393 11.20 -18.58 13.34
N THR A 394 11.50 -18.38 14.63
CA THR A 394 12.02 -19.41 15.57
C THR A 394 11.22 -19.45 16.88
N THR A 395 10.00 -18.91 16.87
CA THR A 395 9.14 -18.86 18.08
C THR A 395 8.83 -20.27 18.57
N SER A 396 9.27 -20.59 19.79
CA SER A 396 9.15 -21.93 20.36
C SER A 396 7.77 -22.22 20.95
N ASN A 397 7.08 -21.19 21.46
CA ASN A 397 5.78 -21.33 22.10
C ASN A 397 4.68 -20.73 21.17
N PRO A 398 3.69 -21.53 20.74
CA PRO A 398 2.57 -21.03 19.93
C PRO A 398 1.79 -19.89 20.58
N LEU A 399 1.74 -19.80 21.90
CA LEU A 399 1.05 -18.73 22.62
C LEU A 399 1.74 -17.35 22.49
N ASP A 400 3.00 -17.33 22.05
CA ASP A 400 3.76 -16.10 21.82
C ASP A 400 3.63 -15.59 20.37
N THR A 401 2.88 -16.30 19.51
CA THR A 401 2.80 -15.97 18.08
C THR A 401 1.74 -14.93 17.76
N ARG A 402 0.53 -15.11 18.24
CA ARG A 402 -0.63 -14.26 17.95
C ARG A 402 -1.79 -14.54 18.90
N SER A 403 -2.74 -13.59 18.97
CA SER A 403 -3.98 -13.73 19.77
C SER A 403 -5.08 -14.50 19.03
N THR A 404 -5.00 -14.61 17.72
CA THR A 404 -6.02 -15.25 16.89
C THR A 404 -5.69 -16.72 16.60
N ARG A 405 -6.72 -17.49 16.22
CA ARG A 405 -6.54 -18.89 15.84
C ARG A 405 -5.70 -19.03 14.56
N TYR A 406 -6.08 -18.31 13.55
CA TYR A 406 -5.39 -18.31 12.26
C TYR A 406 -4.59 -17.01 12.04
N ALA A 407 -3.47 -17.13 11.36
CA ALA A 407 -2.72 -15.95 10.90
C ALA A 407 -3.56 -15.09 9.94
N THR A 408 -4.48 -15.72 9.25
CA THR A 408 -5.35 -15.12 8.24
C THR A 408 -6.58 -14.40 8.80
N ASP A 409 -6.78 -14.39 10.12
CA ASP A 409 -7.92 -13.69 10.74
C ASP A 409 -7.93 -12.18 10.43
N VAL A 410 -6.77 -11.58 10.14
CA VAL A 410 -6.65 -10.18 9.70
C VAL A 410 -7.40 -9.89 8.39
N ALA A 411 -7.56 -10.87 7.50
CA ALA A 411 -8.27 -10.71 6.24
C ALA A 411 -9.79 -10.53 6.41
N LYS A 412 -10.33 -10.92 7.57
CA LYS A 412 -11.75 -10.76 7.88
C LYS A 412 -12.17 -9.30 8.02
N MET A 413 -11.23 -8.38 8.28
CA MET A 413 -11.53 -6.94 8.37
C MET A 413 -12.08 -6.36 7.06
N ILE A 414 -11.74 -6.95 5.92
CA ILE A 414 -12.27 -6.58 4.60
C ILE A 414 -13.26 -7.59 4.04
N ALA A 415 -13.71 -8.52 4.88
CA ALA A 415 -14.60 -9.61 4.51
C ALA A 415 -14.06 -10.48 3.35
N ALA A 416 -12.75 -10.68 3.26
CA ALA A 416 -12.15 -11.58 2.28
C ALA A 416 -12.41 -13.05 2.65
N PRO A 417 -12.73 -13.92 1.69
CA PRO A 417 -12.79 -15.37 1.95
C PRO A 417 -11.40 -15.93 2.21
N VAL A 418 -11.33 -16.90 3.11
CA VAL A 418 -10.10 -17.62 3.43
C VAL A 418 -10.28 -19.11 3.12
N LEU A 419 -9.34 -19.68 2.38
CA LEU A 419 -9.28 -21.09 2.03
C LEU A 419 -8.04 -21.70 2.70
N HIS A 420 -8.22 -22.35 3.85
CA HIS A 420 -7.15 -23.13 4.47
C HIS A 420 -7.04 -24.47 3.73
N VAL A 421 -5.87 -24.84 3.26
CA VAL A 421 -5.66 -26.07 2.50
C VAL A 421 -4.45 -26.81 3.00
N ASN A 422 -4.59 -28.14 3.19
CA ASN A 422 -3.49 -29.03 3.53
C ASN A 422 -2.51 -29.12 2.37
N GLY A 423 -1.26 -28.71 2.57
CA GLY A 423 -0.20 -28.72 1.55
C GLY A 423 0.17 -30.10 1.04
N ASP A 424 -0.13 -31.15 1.79
CA ASP A 424 0.11 -32.56 1.39
C ASP A 424 -1.03 -33.17 0.56
N ASP A 425 -2.08 -32.38 0.26
CA ASP A 425 -3.14 -32.76 -0.70
C ASP A 425 -3.06 -31.83 -1.94
N PRO A 426 -2.24 -32.19 -2.95
CA PRO A 426 -2.02 -31.33 -4.13
C PRO A 426 -3.29 -31.09 -4.96
N GLU A 427 -4.24 -32.02 -4.96
CA GLU A 427 -5.50 -31.86 -5.71
C GLU A 427 -6.40 -30.81 -5.02
N ALA A 428 -6.47 -30.85 -3.68
CA ALA A 428 -7.12 -29.81 -2.90
C ALA A 428 -6.46 -28.44 -3.10
N VAL A 429 -5.13 -28.37 -3.17
CA VAL A 429 -4.36 -27.15 -3.41
C VAL A 429 -4.67 -26.57 -4.80
N VAL A 430 -4.71 -27.38 -5.85
CA VAL A 430 -5.08 -26.96 -7.21
C VAL A 430 -6.50 -26.43 -7.25
N PHE A 431 -7.45 -27.13 -6.59
CA PHE A 431 -8.84 -26.67 -6.50
C PHE A 431 -8.96 -25.33 -5.76
N ALA A 432 -8.28 -25.16 -4.63
CA ALA A 432 -8.27 -23.90 -3.89
C ALA A 432 -7.69 -22.76 -4.72
N ALA A 433 -6.61 -23.00 -5.48
CA ALA A 433 -6.00 -22.06 -6.40
C ALA A 433 -6.99 -21.61 -7.50
N GLN A 434 -7.69 -22.55 -8.12
CA GLN A 434 -8.71 -22.27 -9.11
C GLN A 434 -9.86 -21.45 -8.53
N LEU A 435 -10.37 -21.85 -7.36
CA LEU A 435 -11.48 -21.16 -6.69
C LEU A 435 -11.11 -19.71 -6.33
N ALA A 436 -9.91 -19.50 -5.81
CA ALA A 436 -9.40 -18.18 -5.47
C ALA A 436 -9.27 -17.29 -6.72
N PHE A 437 -8.69 -17.79 -7.80
CA PHE A 437 -8.59 -17.07 -9.06
C PHE A 437 -9.98 -16.68 -9.61
N GLU A 438 -10.90 -17.64 -9.68
CA GLU A 438 -12.28 -17.40 -10.17
C GLU A 438 -13.02 -16.35 -9.29
N PHE A 439 -12.85 -16.42 -7.97
CA PHE A 439 -13.43 -15.44 -7.05
C PHE A 439 -12.91 -14.03 -7.34
N ARG A 440 -11.59 -13.86 -7.42
CA ARG A 440 -10.96 -12.57 -7.75
C ARG A 440 -11.48 -12.02 -9.08
N GLN A 441 -11.48 -12.82 -10.12
CA GLN A 441 -11.91 -12.40 -11.47
C GLN A 441 -13.40 -12.05 -11.55
N LYS A 442 -14.23 -12.75 -10.77
CA LYS A 442 -15.66 -12.49 -10.75
C LYS A 442 -16.03 -11.28 -9.91
N PHE A 443 -15.47 -11.13 -8.73
CA PHE A 443 -15.92 -10.14 -7.75
C PHE A 443 -14.97 -8.93 -7.59
N ALA A 444 -13.80 -8.95 -8.23
CA ALA A 444 -12.78 -7.91 -8.12
C ALA A 444 -12.41 -7.59 -6.65
N LYS A 445 -12.33 -8.64 -5.81
CA LYS A 445 -12.00 -8.59 -4.38
C LYS A 445 -10.85 -9.51 -4.03
N ASP A 446 -10.23 -9.24 -2.89
CA ASP A 446 -9.15 -10.04 -2.35
C ASP A 446 -9.65 -11.40 -1.88
N VAL A 447 -8.78 -12.38 -1.96
CA VAL A 447 -8.99 -13.74 -1.49
C VAL A 447 -7.70 -14.28 -0.92
N VAL A 448 -7.79 -15.05 0.16
CA VAL A 448 -6.63 -15.60 0.87
C VAL A 448 -6.63 -17.12 0.77
N ILE A 449 -5.50 -17.70 0.39
CA ILE A 449 -5.21 -19.12 0.48
C ILE A 449 -4.19 -19.30 1.61
N ASP A 450 -4.56 -20.03 2.66
CA ASP A 450 -3.67 -20.43 3.75
C ASP A 450 -3.14 -21.82 3.44
N LEU A 451 -1.96 -21.90 2.83
CA LEU A 451 -1.29 -23.15 2.50
C LEU A 451 -0.64 -23.71 3.77
N MET A 452 -1.40 -24.56 4.47
CA MET A 452 -0.95 -25.24 5.69
C MET A 452 0.10 -26.28 5.34
N CYS A 453 1.32 -26.02 5.73
CA CYS A 453 2.47 -26.85 5.39
C CYS A 453 3.45 -26.99 6.58
N TYR A 454 4.64 -27.46 6.34
CA TYR A 454 5.72 -27.48 7.30
C TYR A 454 7.01 -27.00 6.61
N ARG A 455 8.05 -26.70 7.37
CA ARG A 455 9.38 -26.47 6.81
C ARG A 455 10.32 -27.61 7.21
N ARG A 456 10.97 -28.23 6.24
CA ARG A 456 11.85 -29.38 6.49
C ARG A 456 13.13 -29.00 7.20
N TRP A 457 13.66 -27.83 6.92
CA TRP A 457 14.89 -27.27 7.50
C TRP A 457 14.56 -26.16 8.49
N GLY A 458 15.57 -25.51 9.09
CA GLY A 458 15.38 -24.38 9.99
C GLY A 458 14.82 -23.13 9.31
N HIS A 459 14.88 -21.99 10.01
CA HIS A 459 14.50 -20.71 9.42
C HIS A 459 15.31 -20.44 8.13
N ASN A 460 16.60 -20.77 8.18
CA ASN A 460 17.46 -20.88 7.01
C ASN A 460 18.38 -22.12 7.19
N GLU A 461 19.25 -22.39 6.23
CA GLU A 461 20.07 -23.61 6.18
C GLU A 461 21.20 -23.65 7.23
N ALA A 462 21.46 -22.55 7.93
CA ALA A 462 22.40 -22.50 9.06
C ALA A 462 21.73 -22.70 10.44
N ASP A 463 20.39 -22.79 10.46
CA ASP A 463 19.59 -22.94 11.69
C ASP A 463 19.28 -24.41 11.97
N GLU A 464 19.48 -24.87 13.23
CA GLU A 464 19.07 -26.21 13.67
C GLU A 464 17.73 -26.11 14.43
N PRO A 465 16.60 -26.40 13.76
CA PRO A 465 15.28 -26.15 14.30
C PRO A 465 14.89 -27.10 15.45
N ALA A 466 15.57 -28.24 15.61
CA ALA A 466 15.30 -29.12 16.70
C ALA A 466 15.68 -28.56 18.07
N ILE A 467 16.46 -27.48 18.12
CA ILE A 467 16.79 -26.75 19.35
C ILE A 467 15.52 -26.14 19.98
N THR A 468 14.60 -25.60 19.15
CA THR A 468 13.38 -24.92 19.61
C THR A 468 12.10 -25.72 19.40
N GLN A 469 12.04 -26.60 18.39
CA GLN A 469 10.88 -27.45 18.06
C GLN A 469 11.24 -28.95 18.01
N PRO A 470 11.77 -29.57 19.08
CA PRO A 470 12.31 -30.91 19.03
C PRO A 470 11.27 -31.99 18.65
N LEU A 471 10.05 -31.91 19.15
CA LEU A 471 9.00 -32.90 18.86
C LEU A 471 8.51 -32.80 17.43
N MET A 472 8.26 -31.59 16.94
CA MET A 472 7.83 -31.35 15.57
C MET A 472 8.83 -31.91 14.56
N TYR A 473 10.14 -31.66 14.77
CA TYR A 473 11.17 -32.12 13.86
C TYR A 473 11.47 -33.62 13.94
N GLN A 474 11.08 -34.31 15.04
CA GLN A 474 11.07 -35.76 15.05
C GLN A 474 10.02 -36.34 14.10
N VAL A 475 8.88 -35.69 13.93
CA VAL A 475 7.84 -36.05 12.96
C VAL A 475 8.29 -35.67 11.54
N ILE A 476 8.72 -34.42 11.32
CA ILE A 476 9.14 -33.90 10.01
C ILE A 476 10.22 -34.76 9.36
N ARG A 477 11.24 -35.19 10.15
CA ARG A 477 12.34 -36.02 9.62
C ARG A 477 11.90 -37.38 9.08
N LYS A 478 10.76 -37.90 9.52
CA LYS A 478 10.19 -39.19 9.10
C LYS A 478 9.06 -39.05 8.08
N HIS A 479 8.59 -37.79 7.91
CA HIS A 479 7.46 -37.52 7.02
C HIS A 479 7.88 -37.63 5.55
N PRO A 480 7.19 -38.40 4.72
CA PRO A 480 7.46 -38.49 3.29
C PRO A 480 7.21 -37.16 2.62
N THR A 481 7.80 -36.94 1.46
CA THR A 481 7.55 -35.67 0.74
C THR A 481 6.19 -35.71 0.04
N THR A 482 5.57 -34.56 -0.14
CA THR A 482 4.29 -34.42 -0.87
C THR A 482 4.39 -35.02 -2.26
N ARG A 483 5.51 -34.85 -2.97
CA ARG A 483 5.76 -35.43 -4.29
C ARG A 483 5.79 -36.99 -4.20
N GLU A 484 6.45 -37.56 -3.20
CA GLU A 484 6.53 -39.02 -3.04
C GLU A 484 5.15 -39.62 -2.80
N MET A 485 4.37 -39.02 -1.89
CA MET A 485 3.01 -39.48 -1.59
C MET A 485 2.10 -39.42 -2.82
N TYR A 486 2.17 -38.29 -3.55
CA TYR A 486 1.32 -38.08 -4.71
C TYR A 486 1.71 -38.97 -5.90
N ALA A 487 3.00 -39.19 -6.15
CA ALA A 487 3.47 -40.13 -7.17
C ALA A 487 2.97 -41.58 -6.88
N GLU A 488 3.07 -42.01 -5.62
CA GLU A 488 2.56 -43.35 -5.21
C GLU A 488 1.02 -43.46 -5.38
N GLN A 489 0.29 -42.38 -5.07
CA GLN A 489 -1.15 -42.29 -5.28
C GLN A 489 -1.50 -42.45 -6.78
N LEU A 490 -0.82 -41.72 -7.66
CA LEU A 490 -1.08 -41.77 -9.10
C LEU A 490 -0.65 -43.10 -9.75
N GLU A 491 0.43 -43.70 -9.28
CA GLU A 491 0.84 -45.06 -9.71
C GLU A 491 -0.23 -46.11 -9.31
N LYS A 492 -0.71 -46.11 -8.07
CA LYS A 492 -1.78 -46.96 -7.59
C LYS A 492 -3.09 -46.74 -8.35
N ALA A 493 -3.41 -45.53 -8.73
CA ALA A 493 -4.59 -45.18 -9.53
C ALA A 493 -4.43 -45.50 -11.02
N GLY A 494 -3.24 -45.87 -11.48
CA GLY A 494 -2.95 -46.15 -12.90
C GLY A 494 -2.90 -44.91 -13.79
N VAL A 495 -2.82 -43.75 -13.23
CA VAL A 495 -2.68 -42.45 -13.96
C VAL A 495 -1.29 -42.33 -14.60
N ILE A 496 -0.28 -42.87 -13.90
CA ILE A 496 1.10 -42.97 -14.38
C ILE A 496 1.58 -44.41 -14.24
N ALA A 497 2.55 -44.80 -15.08
CA ALA A 497 3.14 -46.16 -15.01
C ALA A 497 4.01 -46.31 -13.75
N ALA A 498 4.15 -47.56 -13.28
CA ALA A 498 5.02 -47.85 -12.14
C ALA A 498 6.49 -47.39 -12.43
N GLY A 499 7.09 -46.66 -11.48
CA GLY A 499 8.42 -46.05 -11.61
C GLY A 499 8.48 -44.77 -12.41
N ALA A 500 7.37 -44.27 -13.00
CA ALA A 500 7.33 -43.03 -13.74
C ALA A 500 7.68 -41.83 -12.86
N GLY A 501 7.25 -41.82 -11.58
CA GLY A 501 7.60 -40.78 -10.61
C GLY A 501 9.12 -40.63 -10.42
N LYS A 502 9.86 -41.73 -10.35
CA LYS A 502 11.32 -41.71 -10.28
C LYS A 502 11.95 -41.21 -11.59
N ALA A 503 11.46 -41.67 -12.74
CA ALA A 503 11.95 -41.20 -14.03
C ALA A 503 11.79 -39.68 -14.22
N MET A 504 10.72 -39.08 -13.72
CA MET A 504 10.53 -37.64 -13.71
C MET A 504 11.60 -36.90 -12.87
N VAL A 505 11.97 -37.44 -11.71
CA VAL A 505 13.05 -36.87 -10.87
C VAL A 505 14.39 -36.91 -11.60
N ASP A 506 14.72 -38.03 -12.22
CA ASP A 506 15.97 -38.19 -12.95
C ASP A 506 16.03 -37.25 -14.14
N ALA A 507 14.97 -37.13 -14.93
CA ALA A 507 14.87 -36.23 -16.07
C ALA A 507 14.94 -34.75 -15.66
N TYR A 508 14.35 -34.37 -14.52
CA TYR A 508 14.44 -33.00 -14.03
C TYR A 508 15.87 -32.65 -13.57
N ARG A 509 16.56 -33.59 -12.92
CA ARG A 509 17.95 -33.44 -12.52
C ARG A 509 18.86 -33.25 -13.74
N GLU A 510 18.68 -34.04 -14.81
CA GLU A 510 19.43 -33.88 -16.05
C GLU A 510 19.26 -32.47 -16.65
N LYS A 511 18.06 -31.91 -16.64
CA LYS A 511 17.82 -30.52 -17.06
C LYS A 511 18.59 -29.49 -16.21
N LEU A 512 18.63 -29.68 -14.87
CA LEU A 512 19.42 -28.80 -14.00
C LEU A 512 20.92 -28.90 -14.26
N ASP A 513 21.44 -30.12 -14.45
CA ASP A 513 22.86 -30.36 -14.78
C ASP A 513 23.23 -29.75 -16.14
N ALA A 514 22.31 -29.78 -17.10
CA ALA A 514 22.46 -29.13 -18.42
C ALA A 514 22.30 -27.60 -18.34
N GLY A 515 21.77 -27.07 -17.26
CA GLY A 515 21.43 -25.65 -17.11
C GLY A 515 20.27 -25.19 -18.00
N GLU A 516 19.34 -26.08 -18.28
CA GLU A 516 18.16 -25.81 -19.10
C GLU A 516 17.08 -25.10 -18.31
N VAL A 517 16.35 -24.20 -18.97
CA VAL A 517 15.16 -23.54 -18.41
C VAL A 517 14.07 -24.58 -18.22
N THR A 518 13.49 -24.63 -17.02
CA THR A 518 12.50 -25.64 -16.61
C THR A 518 11.06 -25.21 -16.77
N THR A 519 10.84 -23.96 -17.19
CA THR A 519 9.51 -23.35 -17.41
C THR A 519 9.32 -23.07 -18.90
N GLU A 520 8.09 -23.24 -19.38
CA GLU A 520 7.74 -22.97 -20.78
C GLU A 520 7.66 -21.45 -21.00
N LEU A 521 8.69 -20.89 -21.65
CA LEU A 521 8.74 -19.47 -21.99
C LEU A 521 8.09 -19.20 -23.36
N ALA A 522 7.35 -18.11 -23.43
CA ALA A 522 6.78 -17.62 -24.68
C ALA A 522 7.79 -16.72 -25.43
N LYS A 523 7.80 -16.81 -26.76
CA LYS A 523 8.49 -15.83 -27.59
C LYS A 523 7.53 -14.67 -27.87
N VAL A 524 7.77 -13.54 -27.23
CA VAL A 524 6.97 -12.32 -27.40
C VAL A 524 7.79 -11.28 -28.17
N GLU A 525 7.17 -10.61 -29.11
CA GLU A 525 7.79 -9.50 -29.82
C GLU A 525 7.98 -8.30 -28.86
N LYS A 526 9.08 -7.59 -29.03
CA LYS A 526 9.36 -6.38 -28.25
C LYS A 526 8.25 -5.35 -28.51
N THR A 527 7.81 -4.70 -27.45
CA THR A 527 6.85 -3.60 -27.53
C THR A 527 7.40 -2.50 -28.46
N PRO A 528 6.73 -2.17 -29.56
CA PRO A 528 7.25 -1.16 -30.50
C PRO A 528 7.20 0.24 -29.87
N PRO A 529 8.10 1.17 -30.26
CA PRO A 529 8.13 2.54 -29.75
C PRO A 529 6.83 3.32 -29.92
N SER A 530 6.00 2.95 -30.91
CA SER A 530 4.69 3.55 -31.14
C SER A 530 3.60 3.09 -30.18
N SER A 531 3.86 2.08 -29.36
CA SER A 531 2.89 1.57 -28.39
C SER A 531 2.80 2.49 -27.16
N PRO A 532 1.61 2.75 -26.64
CA PRO A 532 1.45 3.48 -25.37
C PRO A 532 2.04 2.72 -24.15
N LEU A 533 2.32 1.44 -24.34
CA LEU A 533 2.97 0.61 -23.31
C LEU A 533 4.50 0.67 -23.37
N PHE A 534 5.06 1.31 -24.40
CA PHE A 534 6.50 1.43 -24.53
C PHE A 534 7.08 2.43 -23.52
N VAL A 535 8.19 2.06 -22.89
CA VAL A 535 9.05 2.96 -22.10
C VAL A 535 10.49 2.74 -22.57
N ASP A 536 11.14 3.83 -22.91
CA ASP A 536 12.57 3.80 -23.29
C ASP A 536 13.45 3.80 -22.02
N TRP A 537 13.48 2.64 -21.34
CA TRP A 537 14.26 2.46 -20.14
C TRP A 537 15.77 2.73 -20.34
N PRO A 538 16.41 2.27 -21.44
CA PRO A 538 17.83 2.57 -21.69
C PRO A 538 18.10 4.07 -21.66
N LYS A 539 17.29 4.87 -22.36
CA LYS A 539 17.45 6.33 -22.39
C LYS A 539 17.36 6.95 -20.99
N LEU A 540 16.43 6.47 -20.16
CA LEU A 540 16.24 6.99 -18.80
C LEU A 540 17.37 6.56 -17.84
N LEU A 541 17.95 5.38 -18.05
CA LEU A 541 19.07 4.87 -17.24
C LEU A 541 20.40 5.55 -17.62
N GLU A 542 20.59 5.94 -18.88
CA GLU A 542 21.78 6.65 -19.36
C GLU A 542 21.77 8.14 -19.05
N GLY A 543 20.60 8.73 -18.79
CA GLY A 543 20.41 10.15 -18.47
C GLY A 543 21.06 10.57 -17.16
N LYS A 544 21.48 11.85 -17.08
CA LYS A 544 22.21 12.41 -15.91
C LYS A 544 21.49 13.65 -15.35
N LEU A 545 21.64 13.87 -14.05
CA LEU A 545 21.12 15.09 -13.40
C LEU A 545 21.80 16.38 -13.91
N SER A 546 23.00 16.25 -14.49
CA SER A 546 23.75 17.37 -15.10
C SER A 546 23.30 17.73 -16.52
N ASP A 547 22.43 16.92 -17.14
CA ASP A 547 21.95 17.19 -18.49
C ASP A 547 21.12 18.50 -18.49
N PRO A 548 21.23 19.31 -19.54
CA PRO A 548 20.48 20.56 -19.60
C PRO A 548 18.99 20.30 -19.73
N VAL A 549 18.20 20.95 -18.90
CA VAL A 549 16.73 20.83 -18.86
C VAL A 549 16.10 22.20 -19.02
N SER A 550 15.26 22.36 -20.03
CA SER A 550 14.44 23.57 -20.16
C SER A 550 13.05 23.32 -19.57
N THR A 551 12.64 24.20 -18.68
CA THR A 551 11.30 24.18 -18.07
C THR A 551 10.45 25.37 -18.54
N LYS A 552 10.91 26.10 -19.54
CA LYS A 552 10.22 27.25 -20.14
C LYS A 552 8.91 26.83 -20.80
N VAL A 553 7.95 27.74 -20.75
CA VAL A 553 6.66 27.58 -21.41
C VAL A 553 6.36 28.84 -22.20
N GLU A 554 5.89 28.73 -23.42
CA GLU A 554 5.48 29.89 -24.21
C GLU A 554 4.42 30.69 -23.44
N LYS A 555 4.63 32.02 -23.30
CA LYS A 555 3.83 32.88 -22.42
C LYS A 555 2.33 32.89 -22.76
N ASN A 556 1.98 32.89 -24.06
CA ASN A 556 0.57 32.87 -24.47
C ASN A 556 -0.09 31.54 -24.10
N LYS A 557 0.63 30.43 -24.28
CA LYS A 557 0.17 29.12 -23.87
C LYS A 557 -0.02 29.02 -22.35
N LEU A 558 0.92 29.58 -21.60
CA LEU A 558 0.81 29.63 -20.12
C LEU A 558 -0.45 30.39 -19.68
N VAL A 559 -0.71 31.55 -20.30
CA VAL A 559 -1.90 32.37 -20.01
C VAL A 559 -3.19 31.65 -20.44
N GLU A 560 -3.19 30.97 -21.59
CA GLU A 560 -4.31 30.13 -22.06
C GLU A 560 -4.67 29.06 -21.02
N LEU A 561 -3.68 28.28 -20.61
CA LEU A 561 -3.87 27.22 -19.60
C LEU A 561 -4.31 27.79 -18.26
N ALA A 562 -3.71 28.88 -17.81
CA ALA A 562 -4.09 29.57 -16.57
C ALA A 562 -5.56 30.03 -16.59
N LYS A 563 -6.04 30.57 -17.73
CA LYS A 563 -7.45 30.92 -17.89
C LYS A 563 -8.34 29.69 -17.88
N LEU A 564 -7.97 28.64 -18.60
CA LEU A 564 -8.75 27.41 -18.71
C LEU A 564 -9.01 26.78 -17.34
N ILE A 565 -7.96 26.51 -16.56
CA ILE A 565 -8.09 25.83 -15.26
C ILE A 565 -8.72 26.70 -14.16
N ASN A 566 -8.81 28.04 -14.36
CA ASN A 566 -9.45 28.94 -13.40
C ASN A 566 -10.84 29.42 -13.84
N THR A 567 -11.34 28.91 -14.98
CA THR A 567 -12.72 29.09 -15.44
C THR A 567 -13.55 27.91 -14.95
N ILE A 568 -14.45 28.20 -14.00
CA ILE A 568 -15.30 27.18 -13.37
C ILE A 568 -16.69 27.23 -14.02
N PRO A 569 -17.31 26.12 -14.41
CA PRO A 569 -18.66 26.07 -14.94
C PRO A 569 -19.69 26.68 -13.98
N ASP A 570 -20.67 27.39 -14.52
CA ASP A 570 -21.70 28.11 -13.75
C ASP A 570 -22.57 27.19 -12.89
N GLU A 571 -22.71 25.92 -13.28
CA GLU A 571 -23.42 24.90 -12.54
C GLU A 571 -22.74 24.49 -11.22
N VAL A 572 -21.42 24.72 -11.09
CA VAL A 572 -20.65 24.38 -9.90
C VAL A 572 -20.72 25.51 -8.87
N GLN A 573 -21.44 25.31 -7.80
CA GLN A 573 -21.62 26.32 -6.74
C GLN A 573 -20.47 26.22 -5.72
N LEU A 574 -19.54 27.18 -5.77
CA LEU A 574 -18.39 27.21 -4.87
C LEU A 574 -18.70 27.78 -3.50
N HIS A 575 -18.05 27.27 -2.46
CA HIS A 575 -18.01 27.94 -1.16
C HIS A 575 -17.36 29.34 -1.33
N SER A 576 -17.89 30.37 -0.64
CA SER A 576 -17.49 31.77 -0.84
C SER A 576 -15.99 32.04 -0.71
N ARG A 577 -15.30 31.35 0.21
CA ARG A 577 -13.84 31.45 0.37
C ARG A 577 -13.09 30.86 -0.83
N VAL A 578 -13.57 29.78 -1.39
CA VAL A 578 -12.98 29.12 -2.58
C VAL A 578 -13.23 29.97 -3.83
N ALA A 579 -14.44 30.50 -3.97
CA ALA A 579 -14.78 31.42 -5.04
C ALA A 579 -13.82 32.61 -5.08
N LYS A 580 -13.51 33.20 -3.89
CA LYS A 580 -12.53 34.29 -3.79
C LYS A 580 -11.12 33.86 -4.24
N VAL A 581 -10.65 32.66 -3.88
CA VAL A 581 -9.34 32.14 -4.36
C VAL A 581 -9.33 32.05 -5.88
N TYR A 582 -10.39 31.57 -6.50
CA TYR A 582 -10.50 31.46 -7.95
C TYR A 582 -10.64 32.84 -8.63
N ASP A 583 -11.29 33.85 -8.00
CA ASP A 583 -11.30 35.23 -8.46
C ASP A 583 -9.89 35.83 -8.47
N ASP A 584 -9.11 35.63 -7.43
CA ASP A 584 -7.74 36.10 -7.36
C ASP A 584 -6.85 35.35 -8.39
N ARG A 585 -7.02 34.04 -8.60
CA ARG A 585 -6.32 33.28 -9.64
C ARG A 585 -6.65 33.75 -11.05
N ARG A 586 -7.88 34.20 -11.34
CA ARG A 586 -8.22 34.85 -12.63
C ARG A 586 -7.45 36.16 -12.85
N LYS A 587 -7.25 36.95 -11.79
CA LYS A 587 -6.42 38.15 -11.84
C LYS A 587 -4.94 37.81 -12.03
N MET A 588 -4.45 36.76 -11.38
CA MET A 588 -3.09 36.23 -11.59
C MET A 588 -2.90 35.77 -13.04
N ALA A 589 -3.88 35.07 -13.62
CA ALA A 589 -3.87 34.63 -15.01
C ALA A 589 -3.91 35.80 -16.01
N ALA A 590 -4.52 36.92 -15.63
CA ALA A 590 -4.53 38.16 -16.41
C ALA A 590 -3.25 39.01 -16.23
N GLY A 591 -2.40 38.66 -15.26
CA GLY A 591 -1.20 39.45 -14.91
C GLY A 591 -1.49 40.73 -14.12
N GLU A 592 -2.70 40.85 -13.58
CA GLU A 592 -3.11 42.02 -12.77
C GLU A 592 -2.49 42.00 -11.37
N ILE A 593 -2.28 40.83 -10.84
CA ILE A 593 -1.58 40.55 -9.58
C ILE A 593 -0.55 39.43 -9.77
N PRO A 594 0.54 39.39 -9.01
CA PRO A 594 1.50 38.29 -9.09
C PRO A 594 0.91 36.98 -8.60
N GLY A 595 1.42 35.88 -9.14
CA GLY A 595 0.98 34.52 -8.81
C GLY A 595 1.43 34.06 -7.41
N ASP A 596 0.53 33.46 -6.67
CA ASP A 596 0.82 32.77 -5.42
C ASP A 596 1.28 31.32 -5.66
N TRP A 597 1.60 30.63 -4.56
CA TRP A 597 2.07 29.25 -4.62
C TRP A 597 1.03 28.29 -5.23
N GLY A 598 -0.22 28.35 -4.77
CA GLY A 598 -1.29 27.45 -5.24
C GLY A 598 -1.61 27.67 -6.71
N PHE A 599 -1.51 28.90 -7.22
CA PHE A 599 -1.63 29.20 -8.64
C PHE A 599 -0.48 28.60 -9.45
N ALA A 600 0.77 28.80 -9.03
CA ALA A 600 1.95 28.31 -9.73
C ALA A 600 2.00 26.77 -9.76
N GLU A 601 1.66 26.12 -8.65
CA GLU A 601 1.60 24.67 -8.53
C GLU A 601 0.56 24.06 -9.48
N ASN A 602 -0.70 24.54 -9.46
CA ASN A 602 -1.73 24.04 -10.38
C ASN A 602 -1.38 24.32 -11.85
N LEU A 603 -0.71 25.43 -12.13
CA LEU A 603 -0.28 25.78 -13.48
C LEU A 603 0.86 24.88 -13.97
N ALA A 604 1.78 24.46 -13.08
CA ALA A 604 2.79 23.46 -13.40
C ALA A 604 2.14 22.13 -13.80
N TYR A 605 1.14 21.67 -13.04
CA TYR A 605 0.36 20.47 -13.40
C TYR A 605 -0.33 20.63 -14.76
N ALA A 606 -0.97 21.76 -14.99
CA ALA A 606 -1.68 22.01 -16.24
C ALA A 606 -0.74 21.99 -17.45
N THR A 607 0.45 22.57 -17.34
CA THR A 607 1.43 22.56 -18.45
C THR A 607 1.95 21.17 -18.75
N LEU A 608 2.21 20.33 -17.72
CA LEU A 608 2.65 18.95 -17.88
C LEU A 608 1.56 18.07 -18.51
N LEU A 609 0.30 18.24 -18.11
CA LEU A 609 -0.83 17.54 -18.71
C LEU A 609 -1.02 17.91 -20.20
N ASP A 610 -0.89 19.21 -20.55
CA ASP A 610 -0.96 19.68 -21.95
C ASP A 610 0.20 19.13 -22.79
N GLU A 611 1.37 18.91 -22.20
CA GLU A 611 2.54 18.28 -22.84
C GLU A 611 2.43 16.75 -22.93
N GLY A 612 1.35 16.16 -22.41
CA GLY A 612 1.06 14.73 -22.50
C GLY A 612 1.57 13.89 -21.33
N HIS A 613 2.14 14.49 -20.29
CA HIS A 613 2.45 13.79 -19.04
C HIS A 613 1.18 13.55 -18.23
N ALA A 614 1.15 12.49 -17.45
CA ALA A 614 0.08 12.27 -16.49
C ALA A 614 0.44 12.82 -15.10
N LEU A 615 -0.58 13.10 -14.30
CA LEU A 615 -0.46 13.54 -12.92
C LEU A 615 -1.12 12.54 -11.99
N ARG A 616 -0.40 12.11 -10.95
CA ARG A 616 -0.93 11.36 -9.82
C ARG A 616 -0.45 12.01 -8.52
N LEU A 617 -1.35 12.72 -7.84
CA LEU A 617 -1.12 13.40 -6.57
C LEU A 617 -1.95 12.70 -5.48
N VAL A 618 -1.27 12.13 -4.50
CA VAL A 618 -1.87 11.32 -3.44
C VAL A 618 -1.32 11.75 -2.08
N GLY A 619 -2.16 11.74 -1.06
CA GLY A 619 -1.82 12.07 0.33
C GLY A 619 -3.05 12.49 1.10
N GLN A 620 -2.87 12.87 2.34
CA GLN A 620 -3.98 13.31 3.20
C GLN A 620 -4.34 14.77 2.87
N ASP A 621 -5.62 15.07 2.66
CA ASP A 621 -6.16 16.40 2.33
C ASP A 621 -5.60 17.04 1.05
N VAL A 622 -5.05 16.29 0.11
CA VAL A 622 -4.35 16.84 -1.07
C VAL A 622 -5.29 17.54 -2.06
N GLY A 623 -6.56 17.16 -2.11
CA GLY A 623 -7.53 17.75 -3.02
C GLY A 623 -7.73 19.24 -2.75
N ARG A 624 -7.83 19.60 -1.49
CA ARG A 624 -7.90 21.00 -0.99
C ARG A 624 -6.50 21.58 -0.74
N GLY A 625 -5.55 20.73 -0.37
CA GLY A 625 -4.30 21.03 0.31
C GLY A 625 -4.51 21.24 1.81
N THR A 626 -3.65 20.63 2.67
CA THR A 626 -3.74 20.73 4.14
C THR A 626 -3.88 22.19 4.60
N PHE A 627 -3.18 23.10 3.96
CA PHE A 627 -3.20 24.54 4.28
C PHE A 627 -4.23 25.32 3.43
N THR A 628 -5.21 24.65 2.80
CA THR A 628 -6.26 25.27 1.97
C THR A 628 -5.73 26.15 0.82
N HIS A 629 -4.61 25.77 0.23
CA HIS A 629 -3.91 26.54 -0.81
C HIS A 629 -4.15 26.00 -2.22
N ARG A 630 -4.31 24.67 -2.37
CA ARG A 630 -4.33 24.00 -3.68
C ARG A 630 -5.68 24.10 -4.37
N HIS A 631 -6.74 23.64 -3.73
CA HIS A 631 -8.10 23.55 -4.30
C HIS A 631 -8.11 22.96 -5.72
N ALA A 632 -7.42 21.82 -5.92
CA ALA A 632 -7.44 21.09 -7.17
C ALA A 632 -8.75 20.31 -7.37
N ILE A 633 -9.46 20.05 -6.28
CA ILE A 633 -10.82 19.47 -6.27
C ILE A 633 -11.77 20.49 -5.65
N LEU A 634 -12.87 20.76 -6.34
CA LEU A 634 -13.90 21.74 -5.97
C LEU A 634 -15.18 20.99 -5.66
N HIS A 635 -15.74 21.20 -4.46
CA HIS A 635 -16.98 20.57 -4.02
C HIS A 635 -18.16 21.50 -4.27
N ASP A 636 -19.17 21.01 -4.96
CA ASP A 636 -20.41 21.73 -5.20
C ASP A 636 -21.20 21.88 -3.89
N GLN A 637 -21.63 23.10 -3.57
CA GLN A 637 -22.30 23.41 -2.31
C GLN A 637 -23.80 23.03 -2.29
N LYS A 638 -24.35 22.57 -3.42
CA LYS A 638 -25.77 22.17 -3.55
C LYS A 638 -25.94 20.69 -3.78
N THR A 639 -24.93 20.04 -4.32
CA THR A 639 -24.91 18.61 -4.63
C THR A 639 -23.68 17.96 -3.99
N ASP A 640 -23.65 16.63 -3.95
CA ASP A 640 -22.47 15.87 -3.50
C ASP A 640 -21.41 15.70 -4.60
N ASN A 641 -21.53 16.44 -5.69
CA ASN A 641 -20.61 16.36 -6.82
C ASN A 641 -19.34 17.17 -6.55
N TYR A 642 -18.28 16.78 -7.21
CA TYR A 642 -17.03 17.51 -7.24
C TYR A 642 -16.59 17.79 -8.68
N TYR A 643 -15.84 18.87 -8.85
CA TYR A 643 -15.26 19.28 -10.11
C TYR A 643 -13.75 19.41 -9.98
N MET A 644 -13.01 18.88 -10.95
CA MET A 644 -11.56 18.97 -11.01
C MET A 644 -11.14 19.71 -12.29
N PRO A 645 -10.71 20.98 -12.20
CA PRO A 645 -10.38 21.79 -13.37
C PRO A 645 -9.33 21.18 -14.30
N LEU A 646 -8.32 20.51 -13.76
CA LEU A 646 -7.25 19.85 -14.52
C LEU A 646 -7.74 18.76 -15.48
N ARG A 647 -8.90 18.15 -15.21
CA ARG A 647 -9.48 17.11 -16.08
C ARG A 647 -9.94 17.61 -17.43
N GLN A 648 -10.08 18.94 -17.60
CA GLN A 648 -10.37 19.53 -18.91
C GLN A 648 -9.22 19.35 -19.91
N LEU A 649 -8.01 19.07 -19.43
CA LEU A 649 -6.79 18.97 -20.23
C LEU A 649 -6.49 17.55 -20.73
N VAL A 650 -7.28 16.56 -20.30
CA VAL A 650 -6.99 15.15 -20.56
C VAL A 650 -8.17 14.42 -21.19
N ASP A 651 -7.87 13.39 -21.96
CA ASP A 651 -8.84 12.52 -22.62
C ASP A 651 -9.37 11.39 -21.73
N SER A 652 -8.74 11.16 -20.59
CA SER A 652 -9.06 10.10 -19.62
C SER A 652 -8.84 10.60 -18.19
N PRO A 653 -9.79 10.32 -17.27
CA PRO A 653 -9.68 10.75 -15.87
C PRO A 653 -8.44 10.22 -15.15
N GLU A 654 -7.90 9.08 -15.57
CA GLU A 654 -6.73 8.44 -14.97
C GLU A 654 -5.46 9.26 -15.18
N LYS A 655 -5.39 10.05 -16.28
CA LYS A 655 -4.25 10.93 -16.55
C LYS A 655 -4.15 12.12 -15.62
N ALA A 656 -5.23 12.51 -14.94
CA ALA A 656 -5.25 13.58 -13.95
C ALA A 656 -5.92 13.08 -12.68
N THR A 657 -5.13 12.52 -11.77
CA THR A 657 -5.57 11.91 -10.53
C THR A 657 -5.11 12.73 -9.33
N VAL A 658 -6.07 13.16 -8.50
CA VAL A 658 -5.84 13.77 -7.19
C VAL A 658 -6.71 13.02 -6.20
N ILE A 659 -6.09 12.36 -5.21
CA ILE A 659 -6.77 11.45 -4.30
C ILE A 659 -6.36 11.74 -2.85
N ASP A 660 -7.33 12.10 -2.03
CA ASP A 660 -7.16 12.06 -0.59
C ASP A 660 -7.01 10.60 -0.17
N SER A 661 -5.86 10.24 0.40
CA SER A 661 -5.57 8.87 0.84
C SER A 661 -6.26 8.54 2.15
N LEU A 662 -6.32 7.25 2.47
CA LEU A 662 -6.57 6.81 3.83
C LEU A 662 -5.43 7.28 4.75
N LEU A 663 -5.67 7.23 6.07
CA LEU A 663 -4.70 7.63 7.10
C LEU A 663 -3.62 6.53 7.27
N SER A 664 -2.69 6.50 6.33
CA SER A 664 -1.54 5.62 6.30
C SER A 664 -0.42 6.32 5.53
N GLU A 665 0.76 6.36 6.08
CA GLU A 665 1.97 6.86 5.42
C GLU A 665 2.74 5.71 4.75
N GLU A 666 2.90 4.58 5.46
CA GLU A 666 3.76 3.48 5.05
C GLU A 666 3.26 2.80 3.77
N ALA A 667 2.04 2.27 3.79
CA ALA A 667 1.49 1.55 2.63
C ALA A 667 1.24 2.49 1.45
N VAL A 668 0.79 3.73 1.69
CA VAL A 668 0.50 4.69 0.62
C VAL A 668 1.79 5.15 -0.06
N MET A 669 2.84 5.50 0.69
CA MET A 669 4.13 5.89 0.10
C MET A 669 4.78 4.73 -0.67
N ALA A 670 4.71 3.50 -0.14
CA ALA A 670 5.20 2.31 -0.82
C ALA A 670 4.44 2.02 -2.14
N TYR A 671 3.12 2.23 -2.12
CA TYR A 671 2.28 2.09 -3.31
C TYR A 671 2.67 3.10 -4.39
N GLU A 672 2.84 4.37 -4.03
CA GLU A 672 3.24 5.42 -4.97
C GLU A 672 4.67 5.21 -5.50
N TYR A 673 5.57 4.67 -4.68
CA TYR A 673 6.88 4.21 -5.17
C TYR A 673 6.72 3.13 -6.24
N GLY A 674 5.91 2.09 -5.98
CA GLY A 674 5.63 1.01 -6.93
C GLY A 674 5.00 1.50 -8.23
N PHE A 675 4.10 2.49 -8.14
CA PHE A 675 3.50 3.15 -9.30
C PHE A 675 4.57 3.88 -10.13
N SER A 676 5.39 4.71 -9.49
CA SER A 676 6.41 5.56 -10.13
C SER A 676 7.52 4.77 -10.82
N THR A 677 7.92 3.61 -10.26
CA THR A 677 8.92 2.71 -10.86
C THR A 677 8.40 1.98 -12.10
N THR A 678 7.10 2.02 -12.35
CA THR A 678 6.46 1.32 -13.48
C THR A 678 6.10 2.29 -14.60
N ASP A 679 5.69 3.53 -14.27
CA ASP A 679 5.38 4.57 -15.25
C ASP A 679 6.20 5.85 -14.99
N PRO A 680 7.32 6.04 -15.70
CA PRO A 680 8.16 7.22 -15.56
C PRO A 680 7.57 8.48 -16.23
N ASN A 681 6.48 8.37 -17.00
CA ASN A 681 5.83 9.48 -17.70
C ASN A 681 4.74 10.15 -16.85
N THR A 682 4.41 9.58 -15.71
CA THR A 682 3.49 10.17 -14.73
C THR A 682 4.27 10.94 -13.69
N LEU A 683 3.92 12.22 -13.47
CA LEU A 683 4.34 12.95 -12.28
C LEU A 683 3.61 12.35 -11.07
N CYS A 684 4.30 11.47 -10.37
CA CYS A 684 3.79 10.78 -9.19
C CYS A 684 4.23 11.55 -7.94
N ILE A 685 3.26 11.99 -7.13
CA ILE A 685 3.50 12.81 -5.94
C ILE A 685 2.82 12.15 -4.73
N TRP A 686 3.57 11.95 -3.66
CA TRP A 686 3.04 11.71 -2.33
C TRP A 686 3.24 12.97 -1.47
N GLU A 687 2.16 13.49 -0.88
CA GLU A 687 2.23 14.64 0.03
C GLU A 687 1.90 14.22 1.46
N GLY A 688 2.81 14.47 2.38
CA GLY A 688 2.54 14.35 3.81
C GLY A 688 1.61 15.45 4.30
N GLN A 689 0.68 15.16 5.23
CA GLN A 689 -0.13 16.21 5.84
C GLN A 689 0.75 17.23 6.56
N PHE A 690 1.76 16.74 7.27
CA PHE A 690 2.98 17.43 7.68
C PHE A 690 4.17 16.53 7.33
N GLY A 691 5.30 17.13 7.01
CA GLY A 691 6.53 16.39 6.73
C GLY A 691 7.01 15.55 7.91
N ASP A 692 6.65 15.96 9.13
CA ASP A 692 6.91 15.24 10.38
C ASP A 692 6.42 13.79 10.32
N PHE A 693 5.31 13.52 9.63
CA PHE A 693 4.69 12.18 9.57
C PHE A 693 5.35 11.25 8.56
N ALA A 694 6.25 11.74 7.71
CA ALA A 694 6.99 10.89 6.78
C ALA A 694 7.80 9.78 7.48
N ASN A 695 8.15 9.95 8.76
CA ASN A 695 8.84 8.95 9.55
C ASN A 695 7.99 7.68 9.81
N GLY A 696 6.66 7.75 9.68
CA GLY A 696 5.79 6.59 9.68
C GLY A 696 6.04 5.64 8.49
N ALA A 697 6.67 6.15 7.42
CA ALA A 697 7.08 5.38 6.25
C ALA A 697 8.61 5.26 6.11
N GLN A 698 9.37 5.35 7.21
CA GLN A 698 10.84 5.36 7.15
C GLN A 698 11.43 4.13 6.47
N VAL A 699 10.82 2.97 6.63
CA VAL A 699 11.26 1.74 5.95
C VAL A 699 11.16 1.87 4.42
N VAL A 700 10.16 2.55 3.90
CA VAL A 700 10.00 2.81 2.46
C VAL A 700 11.09 3.78 1.98
N ILE A 701 11.35 4.83 2.76
CA ILE A 701 12.41 5.80 2.46
C ILE A 701 13.77 5.10 2.39
N ASP A 702 14.13 4.31 3.40
CA ASP A 702 15.44 3.69 3.52
C ASP A 702 15.65 2.55 2.51
N GLN A 703 14.64 1.67 2.36
CA GLN A 703 14.82 0.43 1.61
C GLN A 703 14.53 0.57 0.12
N PHE A 704 13.66 1.51 -0.29
CA PHE A 704 13.23 1.66 -1.66
C PHE A 704 13.67 3.02 -2.25
N ILE A 705 13.24 4.14 -1.67
CA ILE A 705 13.45 5.47 -2.26
C ILE A 705 14.94 5.81 -2.30
N ALA A 706 15.66 5.65 -1.19
CA ALA A 706 17.07 5.98 -1.09
C ALA A 706 17.99 4.94 -1.74
N ALA A 707 17.67 3.65 -1.63
CA ALA A 707 18.58 2.57 -1.93
C ALA A 707 18.17 1.68 -3.13
N GLY A 708 16.96 1.84 -3.65
CA GLY A 708 16.42 0.94 -4.69
C GLY A 708 17.19 0.96 -5.99
N GLU A 709 17.70 2.12 -6.40
CA GLU A 709 18.57 2.23 -7.57
C GLU A 709 19.91 1.54 -7.34
N ALA A 710 20.58 1.84 -6.25
CA ALA A 710 21.90 1.26 -5.96
C ALA A 710 21.88 -0.27 -5.78
N LYS A 711 20.81 -0.80 -5.19
CA LYS A 711 20.66 -2.24 -4.96
C LYS A 711 20.16 -3.00 -6.19
N TRP A 712 19.22 -2.42 -6.93
CA TRP A 712 18.38 -3.14 -7.89
C TRP A 712 18.35 -2.50 -9.29
N GLY A 713 19.03 -1.39 -9.50
CA GLY A 713 18.94 -0.62 -10.74
C GLY A 713 17.54 0.01 -10.97
N ARG A 714 16.72 0.14 -9.91
CA ARG A 714 15.33 0.66 -10.02
C ARG A 714 15.28 2.16 -9.83
N ILE A 715 15.14 2.88 -10.93
CA ILE A 715 14.90 4.33 -10.91
C ILE A 715 13.44 4.65 -10.57
N SER A 716 13.21 5.75 -9.89
CA SER A 716 11.90 6.25 -9.48
C SER A 716 11.83 7.75 -9.67
N GLY A 717 10.72 8.25 -10.22
CA GLY A 717 10.43 9.67 -10.32
C GLY A 717 9.50 10.17 -9.20
N LEU A 718 9.34 9.42 -8.10
CA LEU A 718 8.46 9.79 -6.99
C LEU A 718 8.88 11.14 -6.39
N THR A 719 7.91 12.02 -6.26
CA THR A 719 8.08 13.32 -5.59
C THR A 719 7.44 13.25 -4.21
N LEU A 720 8.17 13.61 -3.17
CA LEU A 720 7.67 13.75 -1.80
C LEU A 720 7.50 15.24 -1.50
N LEU A 721 6.26 15.69 -1.30
CA LEU A 721 5.98 17.04 -0.79
C LEU A 721 5.82 16.94 0.74
N LEU A 722 6.78 17.50 1.46
CA LEU A 722 6.88 17.40 2.91
C LEU A 722 6.77 18.80 3.55
N PRO A 723 5.58 19.20 4.03
CA PRO A 723 5.42 20.48 4.72
C PRO A 723 6.41 20.60 5.88
N HIS A 724 7.29 21.62 5.79
CA HIS A 724 8.40 21.85 6.70
C HIS A 724 8.53 23.35 6.97
N GLY A 725 8.73 23.72 8.20
CA GLY A 725 8.92 25.13 8.59
C GLY A 725 8.60 25.35 10.06
N TYR A 726 9.34 26.24 10.69
CA TYR A 726 9.27 26.58 12.11
C TYR A 726 8.35 27.78 12.29
N GLU A 727 7.13 27.54 12.76
CA GLU A 727 6.05 28.54 12.84
C GLU A 727 5.31 28.52 14.19
N GLY A 728 5.97 27.99 15.22
CA GLY A 728 5.42 27.92 16.58
C GLY A 728 4.30 26.89 16.75
N GLN A 729 4.23 25.88 15.87
CA GLN A 729 3.21 24.82 15.89
C GLN A 729 3.63 23.59 16.69
N GLY A 730 4.75 23.68 17.43
CA GLY A 730 5.26 22.62 18.30
C GLY A 730 6.12 21.59 17.56
N PRO A 731 6.58 20.56 18.30
CA PRO A 731 7.58 19.59 17.83
C PRO A 731 7.15 18.71 16.66
N GLU A 732 5.85 18.45 16.51
CA GLU A 732 5.34 17.44 15.55
C GLU A 732 4.70 18.05 14.30
N HIS A 733 4.83 19.39 14.13
CA HIS A 733 4.28 20.13 12.99
C HIS A 733 5.29 21.13 12.43
N SER A 734 6.58 20.85 12.57
CA SER A 734 7.66 21.76 12.19
C SER A 734 8.70 21.14 11.26
N SER A 735 9.10 19.88 11.48
CA SER A 735 10.26 19.30 10.81
C SER A 735 9.95 18.01 10.06
N ALA A 736 10.18 18.00 8.77
CA ALA A 736 10.23 16.79 7.93
C ALA A 736 11.52 15.97 8.14
N ARG A 737 12.36 16.33 9.11
CA ARG A 737 13.64 15.67 9.37
C ARG A 737 14.58 15.72 8.19
N LEU A 738 14.81 16.93 7.66
CA LEU A 738 15.69 17.21 6.53
C LEU A 738 17.05 16.53 6.62
N GLU A 739 17.66 16.52 7.83
CA GLU A 739 18.93 15.90 8.12
C GLU A 739 18.99 14.41 7.80
N ARG A 740 17.87 13.69 7.96
CA ARG A 740 17.78 12.25 7.66
C ARG A 740 17.83 11.98 6.17
N PHE A 741 17.15 12.80 5.37
CA PHE A 741 17.21 12.70 3.91
C PHE A 741 18.62 13.03 3.40
N LEU A 742 19.22 14.10 3.89
CA LEU A 742 20.58 14.49 3.50
C LEU A 742 21.62 13.42 3.88
N GLN A 743 21.44 12.73 5.00
CA GLN A 743 22.31 11.65 5.43
C GLN A 743 22.21 10.43 4.49
N LEU A 744 21.04 10.18 3.88
CA LEU A 744 20.81 9.10 2.92
C LEU A 744 21.32 9.42 1.51
N CYS A 745 21.73 10.65 1.24
CA CYS A 745 22.15 11.12 -0.07
C CYS A 745 23.54 10.63 -0.45
N ALA A 746 23.63 9.89 -1.54
CA ALA A 746 24.90 9.46 -2.16
C ALA A 746 24.67 9.10 -3.64
N LEU A 747 25.72 9.20 -4.48
CA LEU A 747 25.69 8.76 -5.89
C LEU A 747 24.55 9.37 -6.72
N GLU A 748 24.13 10.60 -6.38
CA GLU A 748 22.98 11.28 -7.02
C GLU A 748 21.68 10.46 -6.97
N ASN A 749 21.46 9.71 -5.89
CA ASN A 749 20.31 8.83 -5.72
C ASN A 749 18.96 9.55 -5.57
N MET A 750 18.96 10.82 -5.21
CA MET A 750 17.75 11.65 -5.07
C MET A 750 18.06 13.13 -5.24
N LEU A 751 17.02 13.95 -5.28
CA LEU A 751 17.09 15.41 -5.20
C LEU A 751 16.50 15.87 -3.87
N VAL A 752 17.17 16.80 -3.15
CA VAL A 752 16.62 17.43 -1.93
C VAL A 752 16.59 18.93 -2.13
N VAL A 753 15.38 19.49 -2.09
CA VAL A 753 15.14 20.91 -2.40
C VAL A 753 14.29 21.62 -1.36
N VAL A 754 14.53 22.92 -1.19
CA VAL A 754 13.79 23.81 -0.28
C VAL A 754 13.36 25.05 -1.07
N PRO A 755 12.31 24.96 -1.89
CA PRO A 755 11.91 26.06 -2.77
C PRO A 755 11.37 27.24 -1.97
N SER A 756 11.76 28.46 -2.35
CA SER A 756 11.39 29.67 -1.61
C SER A 756 10.43 30.59 -2.35
N THR A 757 10.11 30.34 -3.61
CA THR A 757 9.17 31.15 -4.41
C THR A 757 8.20 30.28 -5.22
N PRO A 758 7.02 30.81 -5.64
CA PRO A 758 6.11 30.11 -6.55
C PRO A 758 6.76 29.70 -7.87
N ALA A 759 7.64 30.52 -8.46
CA ALA A 759 8.37 30.18 -9.67
C ALA A 759 9.30 28.97 -9.46
N GLN A 760 9.98 28.91 -8.32
CA GLN A 760 10.80 27.73 -7.98
C GLN A 760 9.94 26.47 -7.88
N ALA A 761 8.76 26.54 -7.26
CA ALA A 761 7.84 25.41 -7.19
C ALA A 761 7.36 24.97 -8.60
N PHE A 762 6.99 25.93 -9.45
CA PHE A 762 6.57 25.66 -10.83
C PHE A 762 7.67 24.95 -11.63
N HIS A 763 8.87 25.53 -11.65
CA HIS A 763 9.98 24.99 -12.43
C HIS A 763 10.52 23.67 -11.86
N MET A 764 10.51 23.50 -10.55
CA MET A 764 10.90 22.25 -9.87
C MET A 764 10.01 21.06 -10.32
N LEU A 765 8.68 21.23 -10.30
CA LEU A 765 7.74 20.19 -10.70
C LEU A 765 7.87 19.84 -12.18
N ARG A 766 8.03 20.86 -13.03
CA ARG A 766 8.26 20.64 -14.47
C ARG A 766 9.60 19.95 -14.73
N ARG A 767 10.66 20.40 -14.05
CA ARG A 767 12.00 19.79 -14.14
C ARG A 767 11.94 18.30 -13.84
N GLN A 768 11.18 17.84 -12.84
CA GLN A 768 11.06 16.45 -12.47
C GLN A 768 10.64 15.54 -13.65
N GLN A 769 9.78 16.02 -14.52
CA GLN A 769 9.34 15.29 -15.72
C GLN A 769 10.24 15.50 -16.95
N HIS A 770 10.92 16.63 -17.03
CA HIS A 770 11.80 16.94 -18.16
C HIS A 770 13.25 16.44 -17.99
N LEU A 771 13.64 15.97 -16.79
CA LEU A 771 14.93 15.31 -16.59
C LEU A 771 15.10 14.14 -17.53
N THR A 772 16.29 13.94 -18.06
CA THR A 772 16.66 12.81 -18.92
C THR A 772 16.70 11.48 -18.16
N THR A 773 16.77 11.54 -16.83
CA THR A 773 16.68 10.39 -15.90
C THR A 773 15.50 10.56 -14.95
N ARG A 774 15.24 9.56 -14.11
CA ARG A 774 14.25 9.61 -13.02
C ARG A 774 14.93 9.40 -11.69
N LYS A 775 14.81 10.38 -10.81
CA LYS A 775 15.31 10.33 -9.42
C LYS A 775 14.22 10.77 -8.48
N PRO A 776 14.12 10.22 -7.27
CA PRO A 776 13.22 10.72 -6.25
C PRO A 776 13.50 12.20 -5.95
N LEU A 777 12.43 12.98 -5.83
CA LEU A 777 12.49 14.41 -5.48
C LEU A 777 11.89 14.60 -4.09
N VAL A 778 12.72 15.03 -3.13
CA VAL A 778 12.29 15.35 -1.76
C VAL A 778 12.20 16.85 -1.62
N VAL A 779 11.00 17.37 -1.38
CA VAL A 779 10.69 18.79 -1.28
C VAL A 779 10.33 19.16 0.15
N MET A 780 11.13 19.98 0.77
CA MET A 780 10.76 20.68 2.02
C MET A 780 9.79 21.80 1.64
N SER A 781 8.50 21.44 1.50
CA SER A 781 7.47 22.36 1.05
C SER A 781 7.10 23.35 2.16
N PRO A 782 6.81 24.61 1.85
CA PRO A 782 6.51 25.61 2.87
C PRO A 782 5.08 25.47 3.40
N LYS A 783 4.82 26.15 4.51
CA LYS A 783 3.49 26.32 5.10
C LYS A 783 3.04 27.78 4.98
N SER A 784 3.65 28.71 5.72
CA SER A 784 3.25 30.13 5.67
C SER A 784 3.57 30.82 4.35
N LEU A 785 4.65 30.40 3.64
CA LEU A 785 4.99 30.98 2.33
C LEU A 785 3.91 30.74 1.27
N LEU A 786 3.05 29.77 1.43
CA LEU A 786 1.93 29.52 0.52
C LEU A 786 1.03 30.76 0.33
N ARG A 787 1.05 31.71 1.27
CA ARG A 787 0.27 32.97 1.27
C ARG A 787 1.08 34.19 1.70
N HIS A 788 2.39 34.07 1.73
CA HIS A 788 3.24 35.18 2.16
C HIS A 788 3.26 36.27 1.09
N LYS A 789 3.10 37.53 1.50
CA LYS A 789 2.97 38.69 0.58
C LYS A 789 4.18 38.92 -0.33
N LEU A 790 5.36 38.55 0.13
CA LEU A 790 6.62 38.67 -0.62
C LEU A 790 6.95 37.39 -1.39
N ALA A 791 6.35 36.24 -1.07
CA ALA A 791 6.57 34.99 -1.78
C ALA A 791 5.58 34.86 -2.94
N VAL A 792 5.79 35.67 -3.96
CA VAL A 792 4.98 35.75 -5.18
C VAL A 792 5.88 35.72 -6.41
N SER A 793 5.33 35.40 -7.57
CA SER A 793 6.07 35.39 -8.84
C SER A 793 5.23 35.92 -9.98
N SER A 794 5.90 36.59 -10.94
CA SER A 794 5.28 37.10 -12.15
C SER A 794 5.04 35.96 -13.17
N LEU A 795 4.12 36.21 -14.13
CA LEU A 795 3.94 35.31 -15.28
C LEU A 795 5.21 35.19 -16.15
N ASP A 796 6.05 36.20 -16.16
CA ASP A 796 7.31 36.15 -16.91
C ASP A 796 8.32 35.23 -16.24
N GLU A 797 8.41 35.22 -14.92
CA GLU A 797 9.24 34.28 -14.17
C GLU A 797 8.76 32.82 -14.39
N LEU A 798 7.43 32.58 -14.47
CA LEU A 798 6.88 31.27 -14.77
C LEU A 798 7.11 30.86 -16.23
N ALA A 799 7.06 31.77 -17.18
CA ALA A 799 7.21 31.50 -18.60
C ALA A 799 8.67 31.28 -19.02
N ASN A 800 9.55 32.20 -18.59
CA ASN A 800 10.92 32.33 -19.09
C ASN A 800 12.00 31.94 -18.08
N GLY A 801 11.61 31.67 -16.82
CA GLY A 801 12.50 31.21 -15.78
C GLY A 801 12.93 29.77 -15.93
N GLU A 802 13.64 29.28 -14.94
CA GLU A 802 14.02 27.88 -14.74
C GLU A 802 14.26 27.62 -13.25
N PHE A 803 14.37 26.36 -12.83
CA PHE A 803 14.70 26.03 -11.44
C PHE A 803 16.13 26.47 -11.14
N GLN A 804 16.27 27.41 -10.21
CA GLN A 804 17.55 27.90 -9.75
C GLN A 804 18.01 27.13 -8.52
N HIS A 805 19.16 26.47 -8.59
CA HIS A 805 19.74 25.75 -7.46
C HIS A 805 20.21 26.67 -6.33
N LEU A 806 20.50 27.90 -6.70
CA LEU A 806 20.95 28.97 -5.82
C LEU A 806 20.44 30.32 -6.36
N ILE A 807 19.90 31.15 -5.49
CA ILE A 807 19.46 32.52 -5.83
C ILE A 807 20.31 33.51 -5.06
N GLY A 808 21.09 34.31 -5.81
CA GLY A 808 21.90 35.38 -5.25
C GLY A 808 21.07 36.59 -4.81
N ASP A 809 21.69 37.52 -4.11
CA ASP A 809 21.05 38.77 -3.71
C ASP A 809 21.16 39.80 -4.83
N ALA A 810 20.03 40.08 -5.50
CA ALA A 810 19.98 41.06 -6.60
C ALA A 810 20.07 42.51 -6.14
N ASN A 811 19.83 42.78 -4.85
CA ASN A 811 19.80 44.13 -4.30
C ASN A 811 21.11 44.52 -3.58
N ALA A 812 21.99 43.58 -3.30
CA ALA A 812 23.23 43.83 -2.58
C ALA A 812 24.28 44.51 -3.47
N ASP A 813 24.84 45.61 -3.00
CA ASP A 813 26.05 46.20 -3.59
C ASP A 813 27.29 45.43 -3.11
N ALA A 814 27.82 44.58 -3.98
CA ALA A 814 28.96 43.73 -3.66
C ALA A 814 30.19 44.46 -3.09
N LYS A 815 30.34 45.78 -3.36
CA LYS A 815 31.43 46.60 -2.83
C LYS A 815 31.25 46.99 -1.37
N LYS A 816 30.00 46.96 -0.87
CA LYS A 816 29.64 47.33 0.51
C LYS A 816 29.53 46.14 1.42
N VAL A 817 29.20 44.97 0.87
CA VAL A 817 28.93 43.74 1.64
C VAL A 817 30.14 43.31 2.45
N LYS A 818 29.96 43.18 3.76
CA LYS A 818 30.94 42.70 4.74
C LYS A 818 30.58 41.29 5.26
N ARG A 819 29.31 40.92 5.19
CA ARG A 819 28.77 39.62 5.63
C ARG A 819 27.87 39.02 4.56
N VAL A 820 28.01 37.74 4.33
CA VAL A 820 27.11 36.97 3.45
C VAL A 820 26.34 35.95 4.29
N VAL A 821 25.04 36.05 4.26
CA VAL A 821 24.12 35.08 4.94
C VAL A 821 23.59 34.08 3.91
N LEU A 822 23.83 32.80 4.16
CA LEU A 822 23.33 31.68 3.37
C LEU A 822 22.17 31.04 4.12
N CYS A 823 21.04 30.80 3.46
CA CYS A 823 19.87 30.21 4.07
C CYS A 823 19.07 29.38 3.06
N SER A 824 18.06 28.66 3.53
CA SER A 824 17.08 27.94 2.71
C SER A 824 15.67 28.18 3.22
N GLY A 825 14.70 28.26 2.31
CA GLY A 825 13.27 28.31 2.64
C GLY A 825 12.81 29.61 3.32
N LYS A 826 11.88 29.49 4.25
CA LYS A 826 11.12 30.58 4.87
C LYS A 826 11.99 31.63 5.58
N VAL A 827 13.04 31.21 6.25
CA VAL A 827 13.90 32.10 7.04
C VAL A 827 14.48 33.25 6.20
N TYR A 828 14.58 33.08 4.88
CA TYR A 828 14.95 34.18 3.97
C TYR A 828 14.08 35.39 4.16
N TYR A 829 12.78 35.23 4.29
CA TYR A 829 11.83 36.32 4.40
C TYR A 829 11.93 37.03 5.76
N ASP A 830 12.17 36.29 6.83
CA ASP A 830 12.41 36.85 8.16
C ASP A 830 13.69 37.71 8.17
N LEU A 831 14.76 37.20 7.52
CA LEU A 831 16.01 37.93 7.35
C LEU A 831 15.81 39.18 6.51
N LEU A 832 15.14 39.10 5.37
CA LEU A 832 14.88 40.20 4.45
C LEU A 832 14.05 41.32 5.12
N GLU A 833 13.02 40.95 5.89
CA GLU A 833 12.19 41.94 6.59
C GLU A 833 12.97 42.64 7.69
N ASP A 834 13.79 41.93 8.46
CA ASP A 834 14.60 42.56 9.52
C ASP A 834 15.73 43.41 8.95
N GLN A 835 16.42 42.96 7.88
CA GLN A 835 17.40 43.70 7.12
C GLN A 835 16.80 45.03 6.59
N THR A 836 15.61 44.98 6.01
CA THR A 836 14.89 46.13 5.49
C THR A 836 14.52 47.11 6.60
N LYS A 837 13.99 46.61 7.73
CA LYS A 837 13.67 47.45 8.90
C LYS A 837 14.89 48.18 9.46
N ARG A 838 16.07 47.57 9.40
CA ARG A 838 17.33 48.19 9.86
C ARG A 838 17.95 49.12 8.84
N GLY A 839 17.51 49.13 7.59
CA GLY A 839 18.15 49.85 6.49
C GLY A 839 19.58 49.36 6.23
N GLN A 840 19.84 48.07 6.41
CA GLN A 840 21.18 47.48 6.37
C GLN A 840 21.56 47.14 4.91
N ASP A 841 22.68 47.69 4.42
CA ASP A 841 23.15 47.51 3.04
C ASP A 841 24.54 46.85 2.93
N ASP A 842 25.08 46.39 4.07
CA ASP A 842 26.38 45.71 4.14
C ASP A 842 26.30 44.19 4.35
N VAL A 843 25.10 43.63 4.22
CA VAL A 843 24.83 42.18 4.25
C VAL A 843 24.18 41.73 2.95
N ALA A 844 24.62 40.62 2.36
CA ALA A 844 23.96 39.95 1.25
C ALA A 844 23.29 38.65 1.75
N ILE A 845 22.06 38.39 1.30
CA ILE A 845 21.32 37.17 1.67
C ILE A 845 21.17 36.30 0.43
N ILE A 846 21.76 35.10 0.45
CA ILE A 846 21.76 34.12 -0.64
C ILE A 846 20.92 32.91 -0.25
N ARG A 847 20.04 32.46 -1.15
CA ARG A 847 19.19 31.31 -0.95
C ARG A 847 19.77 30.06 -1.63
N VAL A 848 19.97 29.00 -0.88
CA VAL A 848 20.33 27.68 -1.42
C VAL A 848 19.05 26.87 -1.57
N GLU A 849 18.55 26.75 -2.80
CA GLU A 849 17.26 26.11 -3.10
C GLU A 849 17.38 24.60 -3.26
N GLN A 850 18.56 24.11 -3.67
CA GLN A 850 18.85 22.69 -3.76
C GLN A 850 20.01 22.33 -2.82
N LEU A 851 19.72 21.44 -1.84
CA LEU A 851 20.69 20.97 -0.87
C LEU A 851 21.42 19.70 -1.33
N TYR A 852 20.80 18.92 -2.22
CA TYR A 852 21.44 17.78 -2.83
C TYR A 852 20.92 17.51 -4.25
N PRO A 853 21.78 17.23 -5.24
CA PRO A 853 23.26 17.48 -5.20
C PRO A 853 23.58 18.96 -4.90
N PHE A 854 24.59 19.18 -4.07
CA PHE A 854 24.92 20.53 -3.59
C PHE A 854 25.55 21.38 -4.70
N PRO A 855 25.10 22.63 -4.96
CA PRO A 855 25.55 23.46 -6.08
C PRO A 855 26.89 24.17 -5.81
N ARG A 856 27.98 23.42 -5.56
CA ARG A 856 29.29 23.96 -5.16
C ARG A 856 29.83 25.02 -6.11
N ALA A 857 29.80 24.75 -7.41
CA ALA A 857 30.37 25.67 -8.41
C ALA A 857 29.61 27.01 -8.44
N LEU A 858 28.28 26.95 -8.33
CA LEU A 858 27.44 28.18 -8.30
C LEU A 858 27.69 28.96 -7.03
N LEU A 859 27.74 28.32 -5.87
CA LEU A 859 27.98 29.01 -4.60
C LEU A 859 29.39 29.63 -4.56
N ALA A 860 30.41 28.90 -4.98
CA ALA A 860 31.78 29.46 -5.03
C ALA A 860 31.89 30.66 -5.97
N ALA A 861 31.20 30.65 -7.11
CA ALA A 861 31.15 31.76 -8.03
C ALA A 861 30.39 32.96 -7.43
N GLU A 862 29.33 32.72 -6.68
CA GLU A 862 28.54 33.76 -6.01
C GLU A 862 29.35 34.43 -4.90
N LEU A 863 29.99 33.63 -4.02
CA LEU A 863 30.80 34.17 -2.90
C LEU A 863 31.98 35.04 -3.37
N LYS A 864 32.56 34.75 -4.52
CA LYS A 864 33.66 35.53 -5.12
C LYS A 864 33.22 36.96 -5.45
N LYS A 865 31.93 37.24 -5.65
CA LYS A 865 31.44 38.58 -5.90
C LYS A 865 31.67 39.51 -4.69
N TYR A 866 31.66 38.94 -3.49
CA TYR A 866 31.72 39.65 -2.20
C TYR A 866 33.15 39.61 -1.59
N GLY A 867 34.14 40.06 -2.32
CA GLY A 867 35.53 39.96 -1.91
C GLY A 867 35.95 40.77 -0.66
N LYS A 868 35.04 41.62 -0.12
CA LYS A 868 35.24 42.35 1.15
C LYS A 868 34.55 41.64 2.34
N ALA A 869 33.72 40.66 2.09
CA ALA A 869 33.01 39.95 3.12
C ALA A 869 33.96 38.94 3.81
N THR A 870 34.16 39.10 5.10
CA THR A 870 34.94 38.17 5.93
C THR A 870 34.08 37.10 6.56
N ASP A 871 32.80 37.38 6.79
CA ASP A 871 31.86 36.49 7.46
C ASP A 871 30.92 35.87 6.42
N VAL A 872 30.92 34.54 6.34
CA VAL A 872 29.94 33.74 5.60
C VAL A 872 29.15 32.91 6.63
N VAL A 873 27.86 33.14 6.73
CA VAL A 873 27.01 32.60 7.80
C VAL A 873 26.02 31.64 7.22
N TRP A 874 25.98 30.40 7.69
CA TRP A 874 24.84 29.51 7.44
C TRP A 874 23.77 29.76 8.48
N THR A 875 22.57 30.07 8.03
CA THR A 875 21.40 30.29 8.89
C THR A 875 20.29 29.28 8.58
N GLN A 876 19.82 28.60 9.61
CA GLN A 876 18.70 27.67 9.53
C GLN A 876 17.78 27.82 10.74
N GLU A 877 16.52 27.41 10.57
CA GLU A 877 15.51 27.45 11.66
C GLU A 877 15.58 26.22 12.56
N GLU A 878 16.07 25.11 12.06
CA GLU A 878 16.26 23.86 12.79
C GLU A 878 17.31 24.00 13.88
N PRO A 879 17.21 23.23 14.98
CA PRO A 879 18.28 23.10 15.96
C PRO A 879 19.61 22.72 15.29
N GLN A 880 20.75 23.15 15.87
CA GLN A 880 22.07 22.94 15.28
C GLN A 880 22.38 21.49 14.93
N ASN A 881 21.92 20.52 15.73
CA ASN A 881 22.10 19.09 15.50
C ASN A 881 21.12 18.51 14.47
N GLN A 882 20.23 19.31 13.92
CA GLN A 882 19.22 18.94 12.93
C GLN A 882 19.36 19.85 11.70
N GLY A 883 18.48 19.66 10.70
CA GLY A 883 18.53 20.44 9.49
C GLY A 883 19.76 20.13 8.62
N ALA A 884 20.18 21.12 7.84
CA ALA A 884 21.21 20.92 6.84
C ALA A 884 22.66 21.07 7.34
N TRP A 885 22.89 21.81 8.46
CA TRP A 885 24.21 22.26 8.87
C TRP A 885 25.30 21.21 8.84
N TYR A 886 25.13 20.10 9.53
CA TYR A 886 26.18 19.08 9.61
C TYR A 886 26.40 18.36 8.28
N GLN A 887 25.38 18.26 7.44
CA GLN A 887 25.47 17.56 6.16
C GLN A 887 26.08 18.42 5.06
N ILE A 888 25.92 19.74 5.11
CA ILE A 888 26.44 20.64 4.06
C ILE A 888 27.66 21.46 4.47
N ARG A 889 28.03 21.49 5.74
CA ARG A 889 29.13 22.31 6.28
C ARG A 889 30.44 22.15 5.48
N HIS A 890 30.83 20.94 5.11
CA HIS A 890 32.02 20.66 4.32
C HIS A 890 31.91 21.20 2.88
N HIS A 891 30.70 21.26 2.31
CA HIS A 891 30.45 21.89 1.02
C HIS A 891 30.61 23.40 1.13
N LEU A 892 30.03 24.00 2.17
CA LEU A 892 30.16 25.44 2.42
C LEU A 892 31.63 25.86 2.60
N GLN A 893 32.35 25.11 3.45
CA GLN A 893 33.79 25.35 3.67
C GLN A 893 34.60 25.28 2.38
N PHE A 894 34.28 24.36 1.47
CA PHE A 894 34.97 24.23 0.17
C PHE A 894 34.69 25.43 -0.75
N CYS A 895 33.55 26.10 -0.62
CA CYS A 895 33.15 27.22 -1.51
C CYS A 895 33.68 28.57 -1.07
N LEU A 896 34.24 28.69 0.15
CA LEU A 896 34.74 29.97 0.65
C LEU A 896 35.86 30.57 -0.24
N ALA A 897 35.84 31.87 -0.43
CA ALA A 897 36.93 32.62 -1.02
C ALA A 897 38.01 32.93 0.03
N ASP A 898 39.20 33.30 -0.44
CA ASP A 898 40.33 33.68 0.45
C ASP A 898 39.91 34.79 1.43
N GLY A 899 40.19 34.60 2.72
CA GLY A 899 39.84 35.55 3.78
C GLY A 899 38.40 35.43 4.33
N GLN A 900 37.58 34.54 3.82
CA GLN A 900 36.24 34.29 4.34
C GLN A 900 36.24 33.20 5.42
N ASN A 901 35.43 33.40 6.48
CA ASN A 901 35.26 32.48 7.58
C ASN A 901 33.80 31.99 7.62
N LEU A 902 33.60 30.69 7.86
CA LEU A 902 32.29 30.12 7.96
C LEU A 902 31.79 30.17 9.41
N HIS A 903 30.58 30.70 9.59
CA HIS A 903 29.89 30.80 10.88
C HIS A 903 28.51 30.13 10.80
N TYR A 904 27.91 29.92 11.97
CA TYR A 904 26.57 29.37 12.12
C TYR A 904 25.68 30.32 12.92
N ALA A 905 24.45 30.53 12.45
CA ALA A 905 23.40 31.23 13.19
C ALA A 905 22.11 30.37 13.12
N GLY A 906 21.61 29.97 14.26
CA GLY A 906 20.42 29.13 14.37
C GLY A 906 20.12 28.75 15.82
N ARG A 907 19.12 27.90 16.00
CA ARG A 907 18.74 27.42 17.33
C ARG A 907 19.82 26.55 17.96
N ALA A 908 19.86 26.56 19.28
CA ALA A 908 20.71 25.65 20.06
C ALA A 908 20.36 24.17 19.75
N ARG A 909 21.30 23.27 20.08
CA ARG A 909 21.07 21.82 19.98
C ARG A 909 19.86 21.41 20.81
N SER A 910 19.01 20.54 20.27
CA SER A 910 17.82 20.04 20.94
C SER A 910 17.52 18.60 20.56
N ALA A 911 17.03 17.82 21.50
CA ALA A 911 16.48 16.49 21.24
C ALA A 911 15.08 16.59 20.60
N SER A 912 14.33 17.66 20.90
CA SER A 912 13.05 17.97 20.25
C SER A 912 13.27 18.73 18.95
N PRO A 913 12.46 18.51 17.89
CA PRO A 913 12.58 19.26 16.65
C PRO A 913 12.35 20.75 16.81
N ALA A 914 11.39 21.17 17.65
CA ALA A 914 10.99 22.56 17.81
C ALA A 914 10.53 22.83 19.26
N ALA A 915 10.49 24.12 19.62
CA ALA A 915 9.92 24.57 20.90
C ALA A 915 8.41 24.29 20.96
N GLY A 916 7.93 23.85 22.13
CA GLY A 916 6.52 23.55 22.38
C GLY A 916 5.66 24.81 22.59
N HIS A 917 6.28 25.92 23.01
CA HIS A 917 5.57 27.15 23.33
C HIS A 917 5.86 28.26 22.30
N MET A 918 4.83 28.99 21.89
CA MET A 918 4.93 30.08 20.92
C MET A 918 5.90 31.17 21.39
N ALA A 919 5.91 31.52 22.69
CA ALA A 919 6.80 32.55 23.23
C ALA A 919 8.29 32.19 23.06
N ASP A 920 8.62 30.90 23.28
CA ASP A 920 9.99 30.41 23.08
C ASP A 920 10.36 30.41 21.61
N HIS A 921 9.46 29.95 20.74
CA HIS A 921 9.64 30.02 19.28
C HIS A 921 9.94 31.45 18.81
N VAL A 922 9.14 32.43 19.23
CA VAL A 922 9.33 33.86 18.83
C VAL A 922 10.67 34.38 19.31
N ARG A 923 11.03 34.11 20.58
CA ARG A 923 12.32 34.53 21.15
C ARG A 923 13.50 33.95 20.36
N GLU A 924 13.46 32.63 20.09
CA GLU A 924 14.52 31.93 19.36
C GLU A 924 14.61 32.41 17.91
N GLN A 925 13.47 32.69 17.24
CA GLN A 925 13.43 33.17 15.87
C GLN A 925 14.03 34.56 15.77
N GLN A 926 13.69 35.46 16.69
CA GLN A 926 14.29 36.82 16.76
C GLN A 926 15.79 36.75 17.03
N GLN A 927 16.22 35.86 17.92
CA GLN A 927 17.62 35.68 18.24
C GLN A 927 18.44 35.20 17.05
N LEU A 928 17.99 34.13 16.35
CA LEU A 928 18.72 33.63 15.19
C LEU A 928 18.81 34.63 14.03
N VAL A 929 17.77 35.45 13.81
CA VAL A 929 17.79 36.52 12.79
C VAL A 929 18.80 37.59 13.17
N ALA A 930 18.84 38.00 14.45
CA ALA A 930 19.83 38.96 14.93
C ALA A 930 21.26 38.41 14.86
N ASP A 931 21.46 37.13 15.20
CA ASP A 931 22.77 36.45 15.11
C ASP A 931 23.26 36.41 13.66
N ALA A 932 22.36 36.13 12.72
CA ALA A 932 22.68 36.08 11.30
C ALA A 932 23.10 37.44 10.74
N LEU A 933 22.39 38.52 11.10
CA LEU A 933 22.51 39.83 10.47
C LEU A 933 23.53 40.77 11.19
N VAL A 934 23.57 40.78 12.52
CA VAL A 934 24.27 41.85 13.25
C VAL A 934 25.18 41.39 14.37
N ASN A 935 24.85 40.33 15.11
CA ASN A 935 25.61 39.91 16.27
C ASN A 935 27.03 39.45 15.87
N PRO A 936 28.06 39.72 16.72
CA PRO A 936 29.38 39.16 16.52
C PRO A 936 29.33 37.66 16.80
N PHE A 937 30.09 36.88 16.04
CA PHE A 937 30.20 35.44 16.27
C PHE A 937 31.18 35.19 17.40
N ASN A 938 30.72 34.51 18.42
CA ASN A 938 31.61 33.95 19.43
C ASN A 938 32.06 32.57 18.91
N ASP A 939 33.36 32.41 18.69
CA ASP A 939 33.98 31.16 18.17
C ASP A 939 33.88 29.96 19.14
N THR A 940 33.10 30.08 20.17
CA THR A 940 32.78 28.93 21.04
C THR A 940 31.67 28.07 20.42
N PHE A 941 32.06 27.10 19.62
CA PHE A 941 31.27 25.89 19.51
C PHE A 941 31.26 25.19 20.91
N ALA A 942 30.56 25.77 21.87
CA ALA A 942 30.37 25.15 23.17
C ALA A 942 29.59 23.85 22.95
N GLU A 943 30.16 22.74 23.41
CA GLU A 943 29.52 21.43 23.47
C GLU A 943 28.20 21.47 24.23
#